data_21b5e2b8910a727c4e016d2079e77fd0
#
_entry.id   21b5e2b8910a727c4e016d2079e77fd0
#
_cell.length_a   1.000
_cell.length_b   1.000
_cell.length_c   1.000
_cell.angle_alpha   90.00
_cell.angle_beta   90.00
_cell.angle_gamma   90.00
#
_symmetry.space_group_name_H-M   'P 1'
#
loop_
_entity.id
_entity.type
_entity.pdbx_description
1 polymer ?
#
loop_
_entity_poly.entity_id
_entity_poly.type
_entity_poly.pdbx_seq_one_letter_code
_entity_poly.pdbx_strand_id
1 'polypeptide(L)'
;MIWSSLPAFRRPRTAVRAAVVALILLAAMLQAVPAHAGTPGSATGVTRAGNTYTIATNTAARIRLTLARADIFRVWAAPNGTFTEPAANEITVRTDFGGVASTVTDDGTAFRITTAAVVIRINKNPLTMQVFRPDGRPVWREAQPLDWSAGRTTQRLVRDADEQFYGTGLRLGEWALRDKTVPIAVDNQWRENTNASPAPFYLSTNGYGVLRNTWAPGSYGFTAPVTTTHNEERFDAYYFVGDSLKAVLGAYTDVTGKPFLSPMWGLELGNADCFNASNPTYQGDHNRAGHQRTPDVLAYAREARAKDMPSGWFLPNDGYGCGYTDLPSTVAGAKALGFQTGLWTSTGLGAIDSEVGTAGTRGVKTDVAWVGGGYRDAFRGVQQAVDGIEWNSDARRYVWTVDGWAGSQRNAVVWTGDTYGRWDDMRWTVPAVAGAGLSGFNYATGDVDGIFGGSPNTYVRDLQWKSFTPAFMTMSGWGATNPAPGYEDKQPWRYAEPYLSINRRYLQLKMRLMPYHYTMSRVASVTGVPATRALVLEYPNDPVARGNATAGEFMAGDAFLVAPVVSDTELRDGIYLPAGTWTDYWTGRVYQGPLTLNGYAAPLDRLPLFVKGGSIVPMWPQMNYTGEKPVSTLTYDLYPRGASSFTLYEDDGITRAYRNGAYATQQVQMTAPASGTGTVTVDVGASTGTYAGKPSSRSYEFSVHLAGAPQAVTVAGRTLPPLSTRAAYDSASSGWFYADGVLWIKAGARNTAFQTRIDSAVLPVAGTSTTPPPIPRDGWRLVYADSEETSAENGAATNAFDGNPATFWHTAWSSTAAPLPHEIQVDLGATYRMDGLRYLPRQDGGVNGRIGRYEVYVSDSPSNWGTPVASGTFADTSTQKVVPFGAFRSGRYVRLRALSEAGARGPWTTMADLAITGTAVASGN
;
A
#
# COMPACT_ATOMS: atom_id res chain seq x y z
N MET A 1 4.74 -25.68 12.75
CA MET A 1 4.99 -26.79 13.69
C MET A 1 6.14 -27.63 13.13
N ILE A 2 7.38 -27.23 13.30
CA ILE A 2 8.58 -28.09 13.23
C ILE A 2 9.71 -27.30 13.90
N TRP A 3 9.72 -27.32 15.23
CA TRP A 3 10.89 -26.97 16.04
C TRP A 3 10.86 -27.86 17.28
N SER A 4 11.18 -29.15 17.11
CA SER A 4 11.51 -30.04 18.20
C SER A 4 12.18 -31.29 17.60
N SER A 5 13.49 -31.24 17.43
CA SER A 5 14.39 -32.41 17.54
C SER A 5 15.76 -32.09 16.91
N LEU A 6 16.66 -31.54 17.74
CA LEU A 6 18.08 -31.66 17.47
C LEU A 6 18.62 -32.84 18.29
N PRO A 7 19.43 -33.74 17.73
CA PRO A 7 19.98 -34.88 18.45
C PRO A 7 21.09 -34.44 19.41
N ALA A 8 21.07 -34.97 20.61
CA ALA A 8 22.04 -34.76 21.67
C ALA A 8 23.43 -35.31 21.29
N PHE A 9 24.36 -34.43 21.09
CA PHE A 9 25.78 -34.80 21.07
C PHE A 9 26.29 -35.07 22.48
N ARG A 10 26.70 -36.33 22.74
CA ARG A 10 27.41 -36.73 23.96
C ARG A 10 28.79 -36.07 24.00
N ARG A 11 29.09 -35.33 25.07
CA ARG A 11 30.45 -34.85 25.41
C ARG A 11 31.12 -35.76 26.46
N PRO A 12 32.44 -35.99 26.38
CA PRO A 12 33.20 -36.56 27.49
C PRO A 12 33.51 -35.50 28.55
N ARG A 13 33.55 -35.96 29.81
CA ARG A 13 33.76 -35.18 31.03
C ARG A 13 35.20 -34.65 31.13
N THR A 14 35.39 -33.36 31.42
CA THR A 14 36.52 -32.84 32.19
C THR A 14 36.06 -31.75 33.16
N ALA A 15 36.31 -31.99 34.40
CA ALA A 15 35.78 -31.30 35.58
C ALA A 15 36.48 -29.97 35.96
N VAL A 16 37.05 -29.23 35.01
CA VAL A 16 37.81 -27.98 35.30
C VAL A 16 37.07 -26.70 34.77
N ARG A 17 35.98 -26.83 34.04
CA ARG A 17 35.24 -25.69 33.52
C ARG A 17 34.05 -25.20 34.38
N ALA A 18 33.66 -25.97 35.41
CA ALA A 18 32.58 -25.61 36.29
C ALA A 18 32.91 -24.47 37.28
N ALA A 19 34.16 -24.31 37.68
CA ALA A 19 34.54 -23.23 38.60
C ALA A 19 34.65 -21.84 37.95
N VAL A 20 34.98 -21.74 36.67
CA VAL A 20 35.13 -20.46 35.96
C VAL A 20 33.75 -19.94 35.52
N VAL A 21 32.84 -20.83 35.14
CA VAL A 21 31.45 -20.44 34.76
C VAL A 21 30.65 -20.01 36.00
N ALA A 22 30.87 -20.63 37.16
CA ALA A 22 30.26 -20.22 38.42
C ALA A 22 30.78 -18.86 38.91
N LEU A 23 32.06 -18.51 38.66
CA LEU A 23 32.61 -17.20 39.01
C LEU A 23 32.12 -16.10 38.04
N ILE A 24 31.90 -16.40 36.77
CA ILE A 24 31.37 -15.44 35.77
C ILE A 24 29.87 -15.22 36.01
N LEU A 25 29.12 -16.23 36.40
CA LEU A 25 27.71 -16.11 36.81
C LEU A 25 27.55 -15.40 38.15
N LEU A 26 28.51 -15.53 39.10
CA LEU A 26 28.51 -14.79 40.34
C LEU A 26 28.94 -13.32 40.16
N ALA A 27 29.85 -13.03 39.21
CA ALA A 27 30.21 -11.65 38.85
C ALA A 27 29.10 -10.93 38.00
N ALA A 28 28.29 -11.68 37.26
CA ALA A 28 27.12 -11.16 36.59
C ALA A 28 25.92 -10.91 37.54
N MET A 29 25.93 -11.52 38.73
CA MET A 29 24.87 -11.26 39.75
C MET A 29 25.20 -10.08 40.67
N LEU A 30 26.34 -9.40 40.48
CA LEU A 30 26.76 -8.32 41.37
C LEU A 30 26.65 -6.91 40.78
N GLN A 31 25.87 -6.76 39.71
CA GLN A 31 25.42 -5.45 39.23
C GLN A 31 23.90 -5.44 38.96
N ALA A 32 23.12 -6.06 39.81
CA ALA A 32 21.72 -5.69 39.88
C ALA A 32 21.66 -4.32 40.58
N VAL A 33 21.59 -3.25 39.81
CA VAL A 33 21.20 -1.95 40.34
C VAL A 33 19.86 -2.18 41.05
N PRO A 34 19.67 -1.85 42.31
CA PRO A 34 18.41 -2.10 43.00
C PRO A 34 17.32 -1.38 42.27
N ALA A 35 16.26 -2.12 41.90
CA ALA A 35 15.09 -1.57 41.23
C ALA A 35 14.50 -0.48 42.13
N HIS A 36 14.47 0.77 41.66
CA HIS A 36 13.88 1.88 42.40
C HIS A 36 12.34 1.75 42.28
N ALA A 37 11.71 1.17 43.28
CA ALA A 37 10.26 1.14 43.37
C ALA A 37 9.73 2.53 43.73
N GLY A 38 8.79 3.06 42.91
CA GLY A 38 8.09 4.27 43.33
C GLY A 38 7.69 5.23 42.21
N THR A 39 7.32 6.39 42.66
CA THR A 39 6.88 7.53 41.87
C THR A 39 7.81 8.72 42.09
N PRO A 40 7.72 9.79 41.30
CA PRO A 40 8.52 11.00 41.52
C PRO A 40 8.19 11.76 42.82
N GLY A 41 7.09 11.42 43.51
CA GLY A 41 6.63 12.13 44.69
C GLY A 41 6.01 13.49 44.34
N SER A 42 6.45 14.55 45.04
CA SER A 42 5.96 15.92 44.84
C SER A 42 7.06 16.80 44.22
N ALA A 43 6.70 17.69 43.32
CA ALA A 43 7.60 18.71 42.75
C ALA A 43 7.88 19.81 43.78
N THR A 44 9.16 20.12 43.99
CA THR A 44 9.60 21.11 44.97
C THR A 44 10.15 22.38 44.34
N GLY A 45 10.54 22.36 43.09
CA GLY A 45 11.09 23.52 42.38
C GLY A 45 11.35 23.23 40.90
N VAL A 46 11.49 24.30 40.13
CA VAL A 46 11.87 24.25 38.70
C VAL A 46 13.01 25.21 38.48
N THR A 47 14.07 24.73 37.83
CA THR A 47 15.16 25.57 37.33
C THR A 47 15.23 25.49 35.82
N ARG A 48 15.63 26.61 35.19
CA ARG A 48 15.73 26.70 33.72
C ARG A 48 17.18 26.90 33.28
N ALA A 49 17.57 26.15 32.25
CA ALA A 49 18.82 26.34 31.51
C ALA A 49 18.54 26.21 30.01
N GLY A 50 18.56 27.33 29.29
CA GLY A 50 18.17 27.39 27.88
C GLY A 50 16.73 26.93 27.64
N ASN A 51 16.55 25.89 26.83
CA ASN A 51 15.27 25.25 26.54
C ASN A 51 14.90 24.14 27.53
N THR A 52 15.76 23.85 28.54
CA THR A 52 15.56 22.76 29.49
C THR A 52 15.11 23.26 30.85
N TYR A 53 14.05 22.67 31.36
CA TYR A 53 13.50 22.87 32.67
C TYR A 53 13.77 21.62 33.51
N THR A 54 14.46 21.77 34.64
CA THR A 54 14.72 20.66 35.58
C THR A 54 13.78 20.80 36.78
N ILE A 55 12.91 19.82 36.98
CA ILE A 55 11.97 19.71 38.07
C ILE A 55 12.64 18.90 39.17
N ALA A 56 12.85 19.57 40.35
CA ALA A 56 13.27 18.92 41.58
C ALA A 56 12.08 18.31 42.28
N THR A 57 12.30 17.17 42.94
CA THR A 57 11.22 16.48 43.70
C THR A 57 11.63 16.31 45.18
N ASN A 58 10.69 15.97 46.04
CA ASN A 58 10.92 15.62 47.45
C ASN A 58 11.55 14.21 47.61
N THR A 59 11.78 13.50 46.50
CA THR A 59 12.54 12.23 46.45
C THR A 59 13.89 12.44 45.78
N ALA A 60 14.68 11.37 45.58
CA ALA A 60 15.87 11.43 44.78
C ALA A 60 15.60 11.75 43.30
N ALA A 61 14.39 11.51 42.83
CA ALA A 61 14.04 11.64 41.41
C ALA A 61 14.18 13.09 40.89
N ARG A 62 14.57 13.20 39.64
CA ARG A 62 14.61 14.45 38.87
C ARG A 62 13.96 14.26 37.50
N ILE A 63 13.27 15.29 37.03
CA ILE A 63 12.67 15.29 35.71
C ILE A 63 13.19 16.46 34.90
N ARG A 64 13.66 16.20 33.70
CA ARG A 64 13.98 17.23 32.70
C ARG A 64 12.87 17.32 31.67
N LEU A 65 12.39 18.51 31.44
CA LEU A 65 11.52 18.86 30.34
C LEU A 65 12.32 19.76 29.40
N THR A 66 12.61 19.27 28.19
CA THR A 66 13.36 20.01 27.19
C THR A 66 12.47 20.35 26.02
N LEU A 67 12.35 21.65 25.70
CA LEU A 67 11.62 22.12 24.54
C LEU A 67 12.50 22.02 23.31
N ALA A 68 12.22 21.07 22.40
CA ALA A 68 12.93 20.97 21.13
C ALA A 68 12.42 22.02 20.12
N ARG A 69 11.10 22.25 20.11
CA ARG A 69 10.37 23.24 19.33
C ARG A 69 9.16 23.70 20.16
N ALA A 70 8.42 24.72 19.75
CA ALA A 70 7.25 25.18 20.50
C ALA A 70 6.16 24.10 20.72
N ASP A 71 6.07 23.15 19.80
CA ASP A 71 5.12 22.03 19.72
C ASP A 71 5.75 20.64 19.94
N ILE A 72 7.08 20.57 20.21
CA ILE A 72 7.82 19.34 20.46
C ILE A 72 8.59 19.47 21.77
N PHE A 73 8.37 18.56 22.71
CA PHE A 73 9.13 18.55 23.94
C PHE A 73 9.47 17.14 24.41
N ARG A 74 10.57 17.00 25.12
CA ARG A 74 11.05 15.76 25.73
C ARG A 74 10.83 15.81 27.23
N VAL A 75 10.29 14.74 27.80
CA VAL A 75 10.23 14.49 29.23
C VAL A 75 11.15 13.32 29.55
N TRP A 76 12.14 13.59 30.36
CA TRP A 76 13.16 12.62 30.77
C TRP A 76 13.22 12.55 32.30
N ALA A 77 12.81 11.43 32.88
CA ALA A 77 12.82 11.21 34.31
C ALA A 77 13.97 10.28 34.72
N ALA A 78 14.70 10.69 35.72
CA ALA A 78 15.79 9.94 36.39
C ALA A 78 15.34 9.58 37.82
N PRO A 79 14.99 8.32 38.10
CA PRO A 79 14.50 7.92 39.43
C PRO A 79 15.49 8.16 40.58
N ASN A 80 16.76 8.00 40.31
CA ASN A 80 17.87 8.24 41.27
C ASN A 80 18.48 9.63 41.15
N GLY A 81 17.93 10.51 40.33
CA GLY A 81 18.44 11.87 40.10
C GLY A 81 19.61 11.94 39.11
N THR A 82 20.16 10.83 38.66
CA THR A 82 21.22 10.79 37.67
C THR A 82 20.65 10.53 36.28
N PHE A 83 20.86 11.48 35.38
CA PHE A 83 20.47 11.34 33.97
C PHE A 83 21.52 10.58 33.21
N THR A 84 21.18 9.38 32.80
CA THR A 84 21.99 8.60 31.86
C THR A 84 21.41 8.74 30.46
N GLU A 85 22.26 9.20 29.52
CA GLU A 85 21.79 9.22 28.13
C GLU A 85 21.31 7.83 27.73
N PRO A 86 20.19 7.77 27.01
CA PRO A 86 19.82 6.49 26.40
C PRO A 86 20.97 6.03 25.54
N ALA A 87 21.26 4.75 25.58
CA ALA A 87 22.20 4.13 24.64
C ALA A 87 21.81 4.34 23.16
N ALA A 88 20.91 5.26 22.87
CA ALA A 88 20.04 5.31 21.70
C ALA A 88 19.82 6.69 21.13
N ASN A 89 20.85 7.50 21.00
CA ASN A 89 20.77 8.68 20.13
C ASN A 89 20.50 8.30 18.65
N GLU A 90 20.53 7.02 18.34
CA GLU A 90 20.29 6.52 16.98
C GLU A 90 18.82 6.54 16.56
N ILE A 91 17.86 6.54 17.50
CA ILE A 91 16.41 6.71 17.20
C ILE A 91 16.15 8.13 16.70
N THR A 92 16.75 9.12 17.37
CA THR A 92 16.54 10.54 17.06
C THR A 92 17.72 11.08 16.25
N VAL A 93 17.44 11.90 15.23
CA VAL A 93 18.47 12.53 14.39
C VAL A 93 18.55 14.05 14.60
N ARG A 94 17.48 14.63 15.14
CA ARG A 94 17.41 16.05 15.44
C ARG A 94 16.58 16.29 16.69
N THR A 95 17.19 16.81 17.72
CA THR A 95 16.55 17.04 19.03
C THR A 95 16.53 18.51 19.43
N ASP A 96 17.19 19.37 18.66
CA ASP A 96 17.26 20.82 18.83
C ASP A 96 16.92 21.51 17.52
N PHE A 97 15.94 22.40 17.59
CA PHE A 97 15.46 23.22 16.48
C PHE A 97 15.73 24.72 16.72
N GLY A 98 16.59 25.06 17.70
CA GLY A 98 16.95 26.41 18.09
C GLY A 98 16.25 26.88 19.37
N GLY A 99 16.44 28.17 19.70
CA GLY A 99 15.86 28.76 20.91
C GLY A 99 14.33 28.77 20.86
N VAL A 100 13.68 28.27 21.92
CA VAL A 100 12.22 28.29 22.06
C VAL A 100 11.79 29.38 23.05
N ALA A 101 11.03 30.33 22.55
CA ALA A 101 10.41 31.33 23.41
C ALA A 101 9.43 30.66 24.37
N SER A 102 9.68 30.79 25.67
CA SER A 102 8.86 30.15 26.69
C SER A 102 8.94 30.90 28.02
N THR A 103 7.88 30.82 28.80
CA THR A 103 7.78 31.33 30.17
C THR A 103 7.49 30.22 31.14
N VAL A 104 7.89 30.43 32.41
CA VAL A 104 7.49 29.55 33.52
C VAL A 104 6.85 30.41 34.60
N THR A 105 5.72 29.98 35.12
CA THR A 105 5.02 30.59 36.25
C THR A 105 4.69 29.54 37.32
N ASP A 106 4.57 29.97 38.55
CA ASP A 106 4.17 29.15 39.69
C ASP A 106 2.86 29.71 40.25
N ASP A 107 1.78 28.91 40.24
CA ASP A 107 0.47 29.26 40.79
C ASP A 107 0.27 28.74 42.21
N GLY A 108 1.32 28.24 42.87
CA GLY A 108 1.28 27.61 44.18
C GLY A 108 0.97 26.12 44.13
N THR A 109 0.09 25.71 43.23
CA THR A 109 -0.35 24.30 43.06
C THR A 109 0.37 23.60 41.92
N ALA A 110 0.83 24.33 40.93
CA ALA A 110 1.50 23.85 39.75
C ALA A 110 2.51 24.85 39.17
N PHE A 111 3.53 24.33 38.49
CA PHE A 111 4.35 25.08 37.55
C PHE A 111 3.70 25.03 36.18
N ARG A 112 3.71 26.15 35.46
CA ARG A 112 3.20 26.25 34.10
C ARG A 112 4.32 26.71 33.18
N ILE A 113 4.65 25.88 32.18
CA ILE A 113 5.58 26.25 31.11
C ILE A 113 4.76 26.50 29.86
N THR A 114 4.87 27.72 29.32
CA THR A 114 4.05 28.17 28.17
C THR A 114 4.95 28.46 27.00
N THR A 115 4.58 27.92 25.82
CA THR A 115 5.14 28.23 24.50
C THR A 115 4.05 28.82 23.62
N ALA A 116 4.38 29.12 22.36
CA ALA A 116 3.38 29.54 21.36
C ALA A 116 2.37 28.42 20.99
N ALA A 117 2.72 27.14 21.21
CA ALA A 117 1.92 25.98 20.77
C ALA A 117 1.29 25.20 21.94
N VAL A 118 1.89 25.21 23.12
CA VAL A 118 1.43 24.42 24.25
C VAL A 118 1.59 25.12 25.60
N VAL A 119 0.72 24.77 26.53
CA VAL A 119 0.82 25.08 27.96
C VAL A 119 1.02 23.75 28.70
N ILE A 120 2.19 23.54 29.30
CA ILE A 120 2.51 22.34 30.06
C ILE A 120 2.36 22.68 31.54
N ARG A 121 1.35 22.08 32.18
CA ARG A 121 1.09 22.19 33.61
C ARG A 121 1.72 21.02 34.35
N ILE A 122 2.55 21.31 35.33
CA ILE A 122 3.19 20.32 36.21
C ILE A 122 2.59 20.50 37.59
N ASN A 123 1.63 19.65 37.96
CA ASN A 123 1.04 19.62 39.30
C ASN A 123 2.13 19.26 40.31
N LYS A 124 2.09 19.91 41.50
CA LYS A 124 3.16 19.70 42.50
C LYS A 124 2.94 18.46 43.32
N ASN A 125 1.68 18.18 43.72
CA ASN A 125 1.38 17.06 44.62
C ASN A 125 0.04 16.40 44.30
N PRO A 126 0.05 15.15 43.81
CA PRO A 126 1.23 14.39 43.35
C PRO A 126 1.78 15.02 42.08
N LEU A 127 3.06 14.76 41.81
CA LEU A 127 3.68 15.25 40.55
C LEU A 127 3.05 14.53 39.38
N THR A 128 2.26 15.29 38.60
CA THR A 128 1.64 14.85 37.36
C THR A 128 1.72 15.93 36.30
N MET A 129 1.72 15.57 35.05
CA MET A 129 1.77 16.51 33.92
C MET A 129 0.46 16.54 33.15
N GLN A 130 0.11 17.72 32.67
CA GLN A 130 -1.03 17.98 31.80
C GLN A 130 -0.59 18.93 30.70
N VAL A 131 -1.04 18.69 29.49
CA VAL A 131 -0.73 19.55 28.33
C VAL A 131 -2.01 20.09 27.74
N PHE A 132 -2.01 21.38 27.48
CA PHE A 132 -3.12 22.12 26.91
C PHE A 132 -2.63 22.89 25.67
N ARG A 133 -3.54 23.20 24.79
CA ARG A 133 -3.33 24.23 23.77
C ARG A 133 -3.38 25.62 24.40
N PRO A 134 -2.86 26.67 23.72
CA PRO A 134 -2.92 28.04 24.26
C PRO A 134 -4.35 28.54 24.55
N ASP A 135 -5.36 28.00 23.84
CA ASP A 135 -6.78 28.31 24.05
C ASP A 135 -7.41 27.55 25.25
N GLY A 136 -6.64 26.74 25.96
CA GLY A 136 -7.06 25.96 27.13
C GLY A 136 -7.63 24.59 26.82
N ARG A 137 -7.78 24.19 25.56
CA ARG A 137 -8.22 22.82 25.21
C ARG A 137 -7.17 21.80 25.65
N PRO A 138 -7.58 20.71 26.34
CA PRO A 138 -6.66 19.69 26.76
C PRO A 138 -6.10 18.95 25.53
N VAL A 139 -4.81 18.58 25.58
CA VAL A 139 -4.13 17.73 24.62
C VAL A 139 -4.00 16.32 25.22
N TRP A 140 -3.40 16.24 26.40
CA TRP A 140 -3.35 15.02 27.21
C TRP A 140 -3.11 15.34 28.68
N ARG A 141 -3.46 14.41 29.56
CA ARG A 141 -3.32 14.55 31.01
C ARG A 141 -2.88 13.24 31.61
N GLU A 142 -1.90 13.24 32.50
CA GLU A 142 -1.59 12.05 33.30
C GLU A 142 -2.75 11.74 34.24
N ALA A 143 -3.19 10.47 34.24
CA ALA A 143 -4.19 9.93 35.16
C ALA A 143 -3.57 9.61 36.53
N GLN A 144 -2.29 9.27 36.53
CA GLN A 144 -1.48 8.93 37.69
C GLN A 144 -0.04 9.41 37.48
N PRO A 145 0.76 9.62 38.55
CA PRO A 145 2.19 9.87 38.42
C PRO A 145 2.92 8.78 37.62
N LEU A 146 4.04 9.13 37.03
CA LEU A 146 4.96 8.15 36.45
C LEU A 146 5.30 7.09 37.50
N ASP A 147 5.38 5.84 37.08
CA ASP A 147 5.68 4.69 37.91
C ASP A 147 6.90 3.96 37.34
N TRP A 148 7.90 3.75 38.19
CA TRP A 148 9.09 2.95 37.91
C TRP A 148 9.28 1.87 38.94
N SER A 149 8.54 0.81 38.83
CA SER A 149 8.58 -0.33 39.73
C SER A 149 8.94 -1.62 39.01
N ALA A 150 9.61 -2.52 39.70
CA ALA A 150 9.97 -3.83 39.17
C ALA A 150 10.77 -3.82 37.85
N GLY A 151 11.69 -2.85 37.68
CA GLY A 151 12.51 -2.72 36.47
C GLY A 151 11.74 -2.21 35.24
N ARG A 152 10.57 -1.60 35.43
CA ARG A 152 9.70 -1.08 34.37
C ARG A 152 9.36 0.37 34.58
N THR A 153 9.13 1.08 33.50
CA THR A 153 8.60 2.45 33.58
C THR A 153 7.24 2.53 32.88
N THR A 154 6.26 3.05 33.60
CA THR A 154 4.87 3.14 33.13
C THR A 154 4.36 4.59 33.21
N GLN A 155 3.78 5.06 32.13
CA GLN A 155 2.95 6.26 32.08
C GLN A 155 1.49 5.89 31.85
N ARG A 156 0.59 6.62 32.53
CA ARG A 156 -0.87 6.45 32.41
C ARG A 156 -1.51 7.78 32.08
N LEU A 157 -2.15 7.87 30.90
CA LEU A 157 -2.86 9.06 30.46
C LEU A 157 -4.38 8.87 30.55
N VAL A 158 -5.09 9.95 30.82
CA VAL A 158 -6.55 9.98 30.74
C VAL A 158 -6.95 9.73 29.29
N ARG A 159 -7.86 8.82 29.05
CA ARG A 159 -8.45 8.58 27.72
C ARG A 159 -9.78 9.30 27.64
N ASP A 160 -9.93 10.17 26.65
CA ASP A 160 -11.20 10.84 26.38
C ASP A 160 -12.21 9.91 25.69
N ALA A 161 -13.52 10.26 25.76
CA ALA A 161 -14.60 9.37 25.31
C ALA A 161 -14.49 8.98 23.84
N ASP A 162 -14.12 9.90 22.96
CA ASP A 162 -14.07 9.69 21.48
C ASP A 162 -12.65 9.58 20.95
N GLU A 163 -11.66 9.48 21.83
CA GLU A 163 -10.25 9.44 21.46
C GLU A 163 -9.88 8.12 20.79
N GLN A 164 -9.26 8.19 19.62
CA GLN A 164 -8.73 7.06 18.86
C GLN A 164 -7.21 7.09 18.85
N PHE A 165 -6.60 5.91 18.70
CA PHE A 165 -5.16 5.72 18.75
C PHE A 165 -4.68 4.91 17.56
N TYR A 166 -3.50 5.27 17.03
CA TYR A 166 -2.89 4.67 15.85
C TYR A 166 -1.39 4.58 16.02
N GLY A 167 -0.73 3.80 15.16
CA GLY A 167 0.73 3.68 15.15
C GLY A 167 1.22 2.34 15.65
N THR A 168 2.25 2.32 16.48
CA THR A 168 2.96 1.14 17.02
C THR A 168 3.78 0.32 16.02
N GLY A 169 4.04 0.86 14.82
CA GLY A 169 4.88 0.22 13.81
C GLY A 169 4.10 -0.52 12.73
N LEU A 170 4.75 -1.49 12.10
CA LEU A 170 4.12 -2.42 11.17
C LEU A 170 3.52 -3.57 11.98
N ARG A 171 2.27 -3.43 12.33
CA ARG A 171 1.48 -4.42 13.05
C ARG A 171 0.56 -5.15 12.09
N LEU A 172 0.60 -6.46 12.12
CA LEU A 172 -0.26 -7.31 11.29
C LEU A 172 -1.70 -7.27 11.81
N GLY A 173 -2.62 -6.70 11.05
CA GLY A 173 -4.03 -6.53 11.41
C GLY A 173 -4.48 -5.08 11.49
N GLU A 174 -5.57 -4.86 12.16
CA GLU A 174 -6.27 -3.58 12.24
C GLU A 174 -5.42 -2.46 12.85
N TRP A 175 -5.54 -1.25 12.30
CA TRP A 175 -4.71 -0.10 12.64
C TRP A 175 -5.32 0.87 13.66
N ALA A 176 -6.63 0.82 13.94
CA ALA A 176 -7.24 1.58 15.02
C ALA A 176 -7.14 0.77 16.32
N LEU A 177 -6.49 1.35 17.32
CA LEU A 177 -6.00 0.63 18.50
C LEU A 177 -6.83 0.87 19.77
N ARG A 178 -7.88 1.71 19.72
CA ARG A 178 -8.76 1.92 20.87
C ARG A 178 -9.25 0.58 21.43
N ASP A 179 -9.24 0.47 22.77
CA ASP A 179 -9.61 -0.72 23.55
C ASP A 179 -8.71 -1.96 23.35
N LYS A 180 -7.56 -1.79 22.69
CA LYS A 180 -6.58 -2.86 22.46
C LYS A 180 -5.35 -2.69 23.35
N THR A 181 -4.68 -3.82 23.62
CA THR A 181 -3.32 -3.85 24.17
C THR A 181 -2.38 -4.40 23.11
N VAL A 182 -1.29 -3.69 22.85
CA VAL A 182 -0.34 -3.97 21.79
C VAL A 182 1.04 -4.19 22.38
N PRO A 183 1.69 -5.35 22.14
CA PRO A 183 3.10 -5.54 22.49
C PRO A 183 3.97 -4.67 21.60
N ILE A 184 4.92 -3.94 22.19
CA ILE A 184 5.99 -3.25 21.49
C ILE A 184 7.19 -4.17 21.48
N ALA A 185 7.06 -5.24 20.71
CA ALA A 185 8.06 -6.29 20.54
C ALA A 185 7.77 -7.00 19.23
N VAL A 186 8.82 -7.49 18.55
CA VAL A 186 8.66 -8.30 17.34
C VAL A 186 8.11 -9.69 17.71
N ASP A 187 7.27 -10.22 16.86
CA ASP A 187 6.81 -11.61 16.93
C ASP A 187 7.02 -12.26 15.56
N ASN A 188 8.05 -13.08 15.45
CA ASN A 188 8.44 -13.76 14.20
C ASN A 188 7.52 -14.94 13.84
N GLN A 189 6.32 -15.03 14.41
CA GLN A 189 5.31 -16.00 13.97
C GLN A 189 4.40 -15.46 12.86
N TRP A 190 4.55 -14.19 12.51
CA TRP A 190 3.93 -13.54 11.35
C TRP A 190 2.42 -13.82 11.21
N ARG A 191 1.68 -13.65 12.28
CA ARG A 191 0.24 -13.89 12.34
C ARG A 191 -0.52 -12.62 12.69
N GLU A 192 -1.81 -12.66 12.54
CA GLU A 192 -2.69 -11.56 12.90
C GLU A 192 -2.47 -11.10 14.36
N ASN A 193 -2.49 -9.79 14.59
CA ASN A 193 -2.29 -9.12 15.88
C ASN A 193 -0.87 -9.16 16.46
N THR A 194 0.14 -9.57 15.65
CA THR A 194 1.56 -9.48 16.01
C THR A 194 2.25 -8.29 15.36
N ASN A 195 3.46 -7.94 15.79
CA ASN A 195 4.26 -6.88 15.22
C ASN A 195 5.45 -7.46 14.42
N ALA A 196 5.50 -7.14 13.15
CA ALA A 196 6.66 -7.45 12.30
C ALA A 196 7.79 -6.42 12.50
N SER A 197 7.44 -5.13 12.58
CA SER A 197 8.39 -4.04 12.84
C SER A 197 7.79 -3.08 13.85
N PRO A 198 7.95 -3.32 15.16
CA PRO A 198 7.36 -2.49 16.20
C PRO A 198 8.00 -1.10 16.25
N ALA A 199 7.21 -0.11 16.65
CA ALA A 199 7.69 1.23 16.96
C ALA A 199 7.10 1.70 18.28
N PRO A 200 7.92 2.19 19.23
CA PRO A 200 7.43 2.74 20.50
C PRO A 200 6.83 4.15 20.31
N PHE A 201 5.96 4.29 19.30
CA PHE A 201 5.31 5.54 18.91
C PHE A 201 3.83 5.31 18.63
N TYR A 202 2.99 6.25 19.09
CA TYR A 202 1.56 6.28 18.75
C TYR A 202 1.07 7.70 18.52
N LEU A 203 -0.05 7.80 17.78
CA LEU A 203 -0.82 9.01 17.49
C LEU A 203 -2.18 8.97 18.19
N SER A 204 -2.66 10.13 18.60
CA SER A 204 -4.02 10.33 19.13
C SER A 204 -4.79 11.36 18.30
N THR A 205 -6.10 11.11 18.15
CA THR A 205 -7.05 12.08 17.54
C THR A 205 -7.17 13.39 18.31
N ASN A 206 -6.68 13.48 19.54
CA ASN A 206 -6.57 14.73 20.30
C ASN A 206 -5.43 15.64 19.80
N GLY A 207 -4.75 15.23 18.70
CA GLY A 207 -3.71 16.02 18.06
C GLY A 207 -2.37 15.94 18.79
N TYR A 208 -2.02 14.76 19.30
CA TYR A 208 -0.69 14.52 19.84
C TYR A 208 -0.13 13.17 19.42
N GLY A 209 1.18 13.03 19.53
CA GLY A 209 1.89 11.76 19.43
C GLY A 209 2.89 11.61 20.57
N VAL A 210 3.20 10.36 20.92
CA VAL A 210 4.18 10.01 21.94
C VAL A 210 5.18 9.02 21.39
N LEU A 211 6.45 9.37 21.44
CA LEU A 211 7.57 8.48 21.17
C LEU A 211 8.28 8.15 22.49
N ARG A 212 8.28 6.89 22.90
CA ARG A 212 9.16 6.43 23.98
C ARG A 212 10.57 6.20 23.38
N ASN A 213 11.52 7.02 23.80
CA ASN A 213 12.91 6.99 23.31
C ASN A 213 13.70 5.86 23.98
N THR A 214 13.46 4.65 23.55
CA THR A 214 13.97 3.43 24.15
C THR A 214 14.18 2.30 23.13
N TRP A 215 15.11 1.40 23.40
CA TRP A 215 15.27 0.12 22.72
C TRP A 215 14.65 -1.05 23.50
N ALA A 216 14.20 -0.80 24.70
CA ALA A 216 13.59 -1.84 25.51
C ALA A 216 12.20 -2.21 24.97
N PRO A 217 11.85 -3.49 24.86
CA PRO A 217 10.50 -3.91 24.54
C PRO A 217 9.50 -3.43 25.60
N GLY A 218 8.23 -3.39 25.22
CA GLY A 218 7.18 -2.89 26.09
C GLY A 218 5.78 -3.32 25.70
N SER A 219 4.78 -2.62 26.21
CA SER A 219 3.38 -2.85 25.91
C SER A 219 2.58 -1.55 26.03
N TYR A 220 1.67 -1.31 25.10
CA TYR A 220 0.77 -0.16 25.11
C TYR A 220 -0.68 -0.64 25.20
N GLY A 221 -1.37 -0.19 26.25
CA GLY A 221 -2.80 -0.41 26.44
C GLY A 221 -3.58 0.88 26.13
N PHE A 222 -4.47 0.82 25.14
CA PHE A 222 -5.33 1.94 24.75
C PHE A 222 -6.72 1.87 25.39
N THR A 223 -6.82 1.23 26.55
CA THR A 223 -7.98 1.23 27.44
C THR A 223 -8.03 2.53 28.26
N ALA A 224 -8.91 2.63 29.25
CA ALA A 224 -8.91 3.74 30.19
C ALA A 224 -8.30 3.28 31.54
N PRO A 225 -7.17 3.85 31.98
CA PRO A 225 -6.32 4.84 31.33
C PRO A 225 -5.48 4.27 30.17
N VAL A 226 -5.02 5.13 29.26
CA VAL A 226 -4.01 4.77 28.27
C VAL A 226 -2.68 4.52 28.97
N THR A 227 -2.10 3.36 28.78
CA THR A 227 -0.92 2.92 29.50
C THR A 227 0.21 2.59 28.54
N THR A 228 1.39 3.18 28.73
CA THR A 228 2.62 2.81 28.03
C THR A 228 3.65 2.31 29.03
N THR A 229 4.14 1.08 28.83
CA THR A 229 5.12 0.45 29.71
C THR A 229 6.31 -0.05 28.89
N HIS A 230 7.53 0.17 29.39
CA HIS A 230 8.76 -0.40 28.85
C HIS A 230 9.57 -1.08 29.95
N ASN A 231 10.31 -2.12 29.57
CA ASN A 231 11.14 -2.92 30.48
C ASN A 231 12.48 -2.21 30.77
N GLU A 232 12.41 -1.01 31.30
CA GLU A 232 13.54 -0.21 31.78
C GLU A 232 13.07 0.75 32.87
N GLU A 233 13.97 1.14 33.78
CA GLU A 233 13.65 2.08 34.87
C GLU A 233 13.67 3.54 34.43
N ARG A 234 14.31 3.86 33.33
CA ARG A 234 14.41 5.20 32.78
C ARG A 234 13.14 5.56 32.01
N PHE A 235 12.57 6.70 32.29
CA PHE A 235 11.51 7.26 31.45
C PHE A 235 12.09 8.34 30.54
N ASP A 236 11.89 8.16 29.23
CA ASP A 236 12.30 9.12 28.23
C ASP A 236 11.27 9.12 27.10
N ALA A 237 10.61 10.24 26.89
CA ALA A 237 9.55 10.36 25.89
C ALA A 237 9.57 11.72 25.20
N TYR A 238 9.36 11.71 23.89
CA TYR A 238 9.05 12.91 23.10
C TYR A 238 7.55 12.99 22.88
N TYR A 239 7.04 14.22 23.01
CA TYR A 239 5.66 14.55 22.76
C TYR A 239 5.59 15.55 21.61
N PHE A 240 4.70 15.27 20.69
CA PHE A 240 4.45 16.04 19.48
C PHE A 240 3.02 16.54 19.54
N VAL A 241 2.79 17.82 19.32
CA VAL A 241 1.45 18.44 19.33
C VAL A 241 1.19 19.10 17.99
N GLY A 242 0.05 18.84 17.39
CA GLY A 242 -0.28 19.39 16.08
C GLY A 242 -1.79 19.47 15.84
N ASP A 243 -2.19 20.29 14.88
CA ASP A 243 -3.61 20.50 14.54
C ASP A 243 -4.20 19.40 13.66
N SER A 244 -3.38 18.46 13.22
CA SER A 244 -3.78 17.29 12.45
C SER A 244 -2.83 16.12 12.69
N LEU A 245 -3.30 14.89 12.42
CA LEU A 245 -2.45 13.70 12.47
C LEU A 245 -1.24 13.81 11.53
N LYS A 246 -1.39 14.45 10.35
CA LYS A 246 -0.29 14.72 9.42
C LYS A 246 0.76 15.66 10.04
N ALA A 247 0.34 16.70 10.75
CA ALA A 247 1.25 17.63 11.42
C ALA A 247 2.03 16.92 12.54
N VAL A 248 1.36 16.09 13.36
CA VAL A 248 2.00 15.30 14.42
C VAL A 248 2.99 14.29 13.83
N LEU A 249 2.62 13.60 12.75
CA LEU A 249 3.50 12.66 12.06
C LEU A 249 4.71 13.38 11.44
N GLY A 250 4.49 14.57 10.88
CA GLY A 250 5.56 15.45 10.40
C GLY A 250 6.54 15.82 11.49
N ALA A 251 6.05 16.23 12.66
CA ALA A 251 6.85 16.57 13.84
C ALA A 251 7.64 15.36 14.39
N TYR A 252 7.01 14.20 14.45
CA TYR A 252 7.66 12.93 14.81
C TYR A 252 8.85 12.61 13.87
N THR A 253 8.62 12.70 12.57
CA THR A 253 9.66 12.43 11.58
C THR A 253 10.70 13.55 11.46
N ASP A 254 10.43 14.78 11.94
CA ASP A 254 11.46 15.82 12.11
C ASP A 254 12.50 15.38 13.15
N VAL A 255 12.08 14.71 14.20
CA VAL A 255 12.95 14.22 15.28
C VAL A 255 13.62 12.90 14.91
N THR A 256 12.90 11.96 14.31
CA THR A 256 13.38 10.59 14.05
C THR A 256 13.94 10.39 12.63
N GLY A 257 13.88 11.41 11.80
CA GLY A 257 14.26 11.39 10.39
C GLY A 257 13.08 11.11 9.46
N LYS A 258 13.02 11.91 8.39
CA LYS A 258 12.03 11.72 7.33
C LYS A 258 12.24 10.39 6.61
N PRO A 259 11.21 9.78 6.04
CA PRO A 259 11.38 8.66 5.12
C PRO A 259 12.41 8.98 4.03
N PHE A 260 13.24 8.01 3.70
CA PHE A 260 14.19 8.19 2.60
C PHE A 260 13.46 8.31 1.25
N LEU A 261 14.08 8.94 0.26
CA LEU A 261 13.59 8.89 -1.12
C LEU A 261 14.22 7.67 -1.81
N SER A 262 13.39 6.66 -2.07
CA SER A 262 13.80 5.45 -2.79
C SER A 262 14.40 5.76 -4.15
N PRO A 263 15.34 4.98 -4.66
CA PRO A 263 15.60 4.97 -6.09
C PRO A 263 14.31 4.57 -6.82
N MET A 264 14.11 5.08 -8.01
CA MET A 264 12.85 4.90 -8.74
C MET A 264 12.59 3.43 -9.08
N TRP A 265 13.64 2.68 -9.44
CA TRP A 265 13.56 1.23 -9.66
C TRP A 265 13.09 0.44 -8.40
N GLY A 266 13.30 0.98 -7.21
CA GLY A 266 12.83 0.40 -5.95
C GLY A 266 11.31 0.45 -5.78
N LEU A 267 10.61 1.26 -6.59
CA LEU A 267 9.15 1.30 -6.64
C LEU A 267 8.58 0.28 -7.64
N GLU A 268 9.42 -0.35 -8.45
CA GLU A 268 9.07 -1.42 -9.38
C GLU A 268 9.00 -2.77 -8.65
N LEU A 269 8.38 -3.76 -9.28
CA LEU A 269 8.33 -5.10 -8.70
C LEU A 269 9.74 -5.66 -8.54
N GLY A 270 10.06 -6.13 -7.33
CA GLY A 270 11.23 -6.92 -7.03
C GLY A 270 10.97 -8.42 -7.10
N ASN A 271 12.03 -9.19 -7.30
CA ASN A 271 11.97 -10.64 -7.35
C ASN A 271 13.08 -11.22 -6.49
N ALA A 272 12.71 -11.90 -5.41
CA ALA A 272 13.63 -12.59 -4.51
C ALA A 272 13.56 -14.09 -4.73
N ASP A 273 14.73 -14.73 -4.82
CA ASP A 273 14.84 -16.18 -5.00
C ASP A 273 16.28 -16.61 -4.73
N CYS A 274 16.50 -17.91 -4.54
CA CYS A 274 17.83 -18.49 -4.56
C CYS A 274 18.19 -19.01 -5.95
N PHE A 275 19.10 -18.34 -6.62
CA PHE A 275 19.70 -18.80 -7.89
C PHE A 275 21.06 -19.48 -7.69
N ASN A 276 21.33 -20.02 -6.50
CA ASN A 276 22.50 -20.83 -6.18
C ASN A 276 22.07 -22.06 -5.38
N ALA A 277 20.99 -22.69 -5.80
CA ALA A 277 20.36 -23.82 -5.11
C ALA A 277 21.21 -25.09 -5.10
N SER A 278 22.26 -25.19 -5.93
CA SER A 278 23.26 -26.25 -5.86
C SER A 278 24.19 -26.15 -4.64
N ASN A 279 24.19 -25.01 -3.93
CA ASN A 279 24.94 -24.88 -2.69
C ASN A 279 24.39 -25.85 -1.63
N PRO A 280 25.21 -26.79 -1.11
CA PRO A 280 24.75 -27.81 -0.16
C PRO A 280 24.30 -27.24 1.19
N THR A 281 24.59 -25.98 1.48
CA THR A 281 24.17 -25.31 2.72
C THR A 281 22.83 -24.59 2.59
N TYR A 282 22.26 -24.50 1.38
CA TYR A 282 20.96 -23.88 1.16
C TYR A 282 19.83 -24.72 1.79
N GLN A 283 18.92 -24.06 2.50
CA GLN A 283 17.88 -24.72 3.29
C GLN A 283 16.48 -24.67 2.63
N GLY A 284 16.34 -23.99 1.51
CA GLY A 284 15.08 -23.88 0.74
C GLY A 284 14.87 -25.06 -0.20
N ASP A 285 14.03 -24.87 -1.22
CA ASP A 285 13.76 -25.89 -2.24
C ASP A 285 15.00 -26.16 -3.08
N HIS A 286 15.46 -27.40 -3.05
CA HIS A 286 16.68 -27.82 -3.72
C HIS A 286 16.42 -28.30 -5.15
N ASN A 287 17.47 -28.22 -5.99
CA ASN A 287 17.50 -28.80 -7.35
C ASN A 287 16.47 -28.24 -8.33
N ARG A 288 16.08 -26.98 -8.19
CA ARG A 288 15.19 -26.32 -9.15
C ARG A 288 15.94 -26.10 -10.47
N ALA A 289 15.35 -26.54 -11.57
CA ALA A 289 15.89 -26.29 -12.91
C ALA A 289 16.00 -24.77 -13.17
N GLY A 290 17.16 -24.32 -13.63
CA GLY A 290 17.40 -22.89 -13.89
C GLY A 290 17.73 -22.07 -12.65
N HIS A 291 18.04 -22.70 -11.50
CA HIS A 291 18.42 -22.04 -10.26
C HIS A 291 19.73 -22.58 -9.66
N GLN A 292 20.59 -23.19 -10.47
CA GLN A 292 21.80 -23.84 -9.97
C GLN A 292 22.93 -22.87 -9.63
N ARG A 293 23.02 -21.77 -10.38
CA ARG A 293 24.06 -20.73 -10.22
C ARG A 293 23.46 -19.34 -10.33
N THR A 294 24.00 -18.37 -9.62
CA THR A 294 23.51 -16.99 -9.63
C THR A 294 23.27 -16.40 -11.02
N PRO A 295 24.13 -16.64 -12.07
CA PRO A 295 23.86 -16.16 -13.43
C PRO A 295 22.57 -16.70 -14.06
N ASP A 296 21.98 -17.77 -13.55
CA ASP A 296 20.74 -18.35 -14.06
C ASP A 296 19.56 -17.36 -13.98
N VAL A 297 19.61 -16.40 -13.04
CA VAL A 297 18.65 -15.29 -12.93
C VAL A 297 18.49 -14.51 -14.24
N LEU A 298 19.52 -14.48 -15.09
CA LEU A 298 19.47 -13.75 -16.37
C LEU A 298 18.49 -14.38 -17.37
N ALA A 299 18.22 -15.69 -17.27
CA ALA A 299 17.18 -16.32 -18.08
C ALA A 299 15.79 -15.82 -17.69
N TYR A 300 15.53 -15.70 -16.39
CA TYR A 300 14.30 -15.15 -15.83
C TYR A 300 14.12 -13.67 -16.22
N ALA A 301 15.18 -12.89 -16.14
CA ALA A 301 15.16 -11.48 -16.56
C ALA A 301 14.82 -11.33 -18.06
N ARG A 302 15.39 -12.17 -18.94
CA ARG A 302 15.06 -12.17 -20.37
C ARG A 302 13.62 -12.59 -20.63
N GLU A 303 13.11 -13.57 -19.91
CA GLU A 303 11.72 -14.03 -20.03
C GLU A 303 10.73 -12.93 -19.63
N ALA A 304 10.99 -12.21 -18.54
CA ALA A 304 10.19 -11.05 -18.15
C ALA A 304 10.09 -10.02 -19.28
N ARG A 305 11.21 -9.68 -19.91
CA ARG A 305 11.24 -8.72 -21.04
C ARG A 305 10.53 -9.26 -22.27
N ALA A 306 10.71 -10.55 -22.59
CA ALA A 306 10.05 -11.20 -23.73
C ALA A 306 8.53 -11.25 -23.60
N LYS A 307 8.02 -11.20 -22.34
CA LYS A 307 6.58 -11.17 -22.04
C LYS A 307 6.03 -9.79 -21.71
N ASP A 308 6.78 -8.72 -21.98
CA ASP A 308 6.41 -7.34 -21.64
C ASP A 308 5.96 -7.18 -20.18
N MET A 309 6.68 -7.83 -19.28
CA MET A 309 6.35 -7.83 -17.85
C MET A 309 7.23 -6.84 -17.10
N PRO A 310 6.69 -5.70 -16.64
CA PRO A 310 7.43 -4.72 -15.85
C PRO A 310 7.96 -5.29 -14.54
N SER A 311 9.27 -5.06 -14.30
CA SER A 311 9.96 -5.47 -13.08
C SER A 311 11.32 -4.80 -13.02
N GLY A 312 11.81 -4.43 -11.83
CA GLY A 312 12.97 -3.55 -11.69
C GLY A 312 14.20 -4.15 -11.03
N TRP A 313 14.08 -5.20 -10.23
CA TRP A 313 15.23 -5.70 -9.47
C TRP A 313 15.09 -7.17 -9.04
N PHE A 314 16.24 -7.78 -8.73
CA PHE A 314 16.36 -9.12 -8.19
C PHE A 314 17.18 -9.16 -6.89
N LEU A 315 16.80 -10.10 -6.00
CA LEU A 315 17.64 -10.66 -4.93
C LEU A 315 17.95 -12.12 -5.31
N PRO A 316 19.08 -12.40 -5.97
CA PRO A 316 19.35 -13.73 -6.51
C PRO A 316 19.89 -14.74 -5.49
N ASN A 317 20.08 -14.32 -4.24
CA ASN A 317 20.64 -15.13 -3.17
C ASN A 317 19.76 -15.18 -1.92
N ASP A 318 18.43 -15.03 -2.07
CA ASP A 318 17.55 -14.98 -0.91
C ASP A 318 17.45 -16.35 -0.23
N GLY A 319 17.74 -16.37 1.06
CA GLY A 319 17.60 -17.53 1.94
C GLY A 319 18.89 -18.10 2.52
N TYR A 320 18.74 -18.77 3.66
CA TYR A 320 19.83 -19.31 4.45
C TYR A 320 20.65 -20.34 3.66
N GLY A 321 21.96 -20.08 3.56
CA GLY A 321 22.90 -20.93 2.86
C GLY A 321 22.96 -20.76 1.35
N CYS A 322 22.13 -19.92 0.73
CA CYS A 322 22.14 -19.72 -0.72
C CYS A 322 23.49 -19.17 -1.22
N GLY A 323 23.94 -18.03 -0.70
CA GLY A 323 25.15 -17.35 -1.20
C GLY A 323 25.03 -16.90 -2.65
N TYR A 324 26.16 -16.61 -3.28
CA TYR A 324 26.21 -16.21 -4.70
C TYR A 324 27.49 -16.64 -5.38
N THR A 325 27.45 -16.72 -6.73
CA THR A 325 28.59 -16.98 -7.61
C THR A 325 28.57 -15.97 -8.76
N ASP A 326 29.76 -15.69 -9.36
CA ASP A 326 29.87 -14.86 -10.56
C ASP A 326 29.12 -13.52 -10.50
N LEU A 327 29.12 -12.90 -9.32
CA LEU A 327 28.31 -11.72 -9.02
C LEU A 327 28.54 -10.54 -9.99
N PRO A 328 29.79 -10.11 -10.31
CA PRO A 328 30.00 -8.96 -11.21
C PRO A 328 29.37 -9.15 -12.58
N SER A 329 29.54 -10.33 -13.20
CA SER A 329 28.97 -10.63 -14.51
C SER A 329 27.45 -10.73 -14.45
N THR A 330 26.90 -11.28 -13.39
CA THR A 330 25.44 -11.37 -13.16
C THR A 330 24.83 -9.97 -13.03
N VAL A 331 25.42 -9.11 -12.21
CA VAL A 331 24.98 -7.72 -12.03
C VAL A 331 25.02 -6.94 -13.32
N ALA A 332 26.11 -7.07 -14.10
CA ALA A 332 26.23 -6.42 -15.42
C ALA A 332 25.17 -6.92 -16.40
N GLY A 333 24.93 -8.24 -16.46
CA GLY A 333 23.92 -8.85 -17.28
C GLY A 333 22.49 -8.44 -16.89
N ALA A 334 22.17 -8.39 -15.61
CA ALA A 334 20.89 -7.92 -15.10
C ALA A 334 20.66 -6.44 -15.47
N LYS A 335 21.67 -5.58 -15.27
CA LYS A 335 21.62 -4.17 -15.60
C LYS A 335 21.38 -3.94 -17.10
N ALA A 336 21.99 -4.73 -17.98
CA ALA A 336 21.76 -4.66 -19.42
C ALA A 336 20.33 -5.01 -19.83
N LEU A 337 19.60 -5.73 -18.97
CA LEU A 337 18.18 -6.05 -19.12
C LEU A 337 17.27 -5.10 -18.32
N GLY A 338 17.81 -4.02 -17.74
CA GLY A 338 17.06 -3.03 -16.97
C GLY A 338 16.70 -3.47 -15.54
N PHE A 339 17.43 -4.45 -14.97
CA PHE A 339 17.26 -4.86 -13.58
C PHE A 339 18.42 -4.39 -12.71
N GLN A 340 18.11 -3.97 -11.50
CA GLN A 340 19.10 -3.80 -10.43
C GLN A 340 19.23 -5.10 -9.64
N THR A 341 20.39 -5.26 -8.97
CA THR A 341 20.64 -6.42 -8.11
C THR A 341 20.81 -5.97 -6.68
N GLY A 342 20.08 -6.57 -5.77
CA GLY A 342 20.31 -6.53 -4.33
C GLY A 342 20.81 -7.88 -3.82
N LEU A 343 21.22 -7.93 -2.54
CA LEU A 343 21.64 -9.16 -1.89
C LEU A 343 20.95 -9.31 -0.55
N TRP A 344 20.60 -10.55 -0.23
CA TRP A 344 20.09 -10.94 1.07
C TRP A 344 21.26 -11.29 2.01
N THR A 345 21.12 -10.98 3.30
CA THR A 345 22.06 -11.38 4.33
C THR A 345 21.37 -11.67 5.65
N SER A 346 21.80 -12.74 6.32
CA SER A 346 21.33 -13.07 7.67
C SER A 346 21.97 -12.22 8.75
N THR A 347 23.30 -12.07 8.74
CA THR A 347 24.05 -11.41 9.83
C THR A 347 25.31 -10.68 9.40
N GLY A 348 25.74 -10.78 8.13
CA GLY A 348 27.05 -10.31 7.69
C GLY A 348 27.00 -9.33 6.55
N LEU A 349 27.70 -8.22 6.67
CA LEU A 349 27.91 -7.21 5.65
C LEU A 349 29.41 -6.99 5.36
N GLY A 350 30.25 -7.98 5.68
CA GLY A 350 31.69 -7.87 5.52
C GLY A 350 32.18 -7.76 4.07
N ALA A 351 31.38 -8.19 3.11
CA ALA A 351 31.69 -8.11 1.69
C ALA A 351 31.07 -6.90 0.98
N ILE A 352 30.32 -6.05 1.68
CA ILE A 352 29.49 -5.00 1.07
C ILE A 352 30.30 -4.02 0.21
N ASP A 353 31.55 -3.75 0.56
CA ASP A 353 32.41 -2.84 -0.21
C ASP A 353 32.72 -3.42 -1.60
N SER A 354 32.96 -4.72 -1.69
CA SER A 354 33.18 -5.40 -2.97
C SER A 354 31.88 -5.67 -3.72
N GLU A 355 30.80 -5.99 -3.01
CA GLU A 355 29.49 -6.22 -3.59
C GLU A 355 28.94 -4.96 -4.25
N VAL A 356 29.03 -3.82 -3.58
CA VAL A 356 28.55 -2.54 -4.09
C VAL A 356 29.57 -1.87 -5.01
N GLY A 357 30.84 -1.75 -4.55
CA GLY A 357 31.86 -0.99 -5.25
C GLY A 357 32.41 -1.71 -6.49
N THR A 358 32.62 -3.03 -6.40
CA THR A 358 33.21 -3.81 -7.49
C THR A 358 32.13 -4.50 -8.34
N ALA A 359 31.21 -5.24 -7.71
CA ALA A 359 30.18 -5.96 -8.44
C ALA A 359 29.03 -5.08 -8.88
N GLY A 360 28.73 -4.01 -8.15
CA GLY A 360 27.74 -3.02 -8.54
C GLY A 360 26.32 -3.31 -8.04
N THR A 361 26.16 -4.08 -6.97
CA THR A 361 24.86 -4.27 -6.32
C THR A 361 24.32 -2.95 -5.75
N ARG A 362 23.00 -2.81 -5.59
CA ARG A 362 22.35 -1.55 -5.22
C ARG A 362 21.30 -1.69 -4.11
N GLY A 363 21.04 -2.89 -3.63
CA GLY A 363 20.11 -3.14 -2.54
C GLY A 363 20.60 -4.21 -1.57
N VAL A 364 20.05 -4.19 -0.35
CA VAL A 364 20.32 -5.20 0.70
C VAL A 364 19.00 -5.56 1.36
N LYS A 365 18.82 -6.84 1.67
CA LYS A 365 17.75 -7.34 2.55
C LYS A 365 18.38 -7.95 3.79
N THR A 366 18.07 -7.40 4.98
CA THR A 366 18.45 -7.95 6.28
C THR A 366 17.31 -8.80 6.84
N ASP A 367 17.66 -9.84 7.60
CA ASP A 367 16.69 -10.83 8.11
C ASP A 367 16.64 -10.86 9.64
N VAL A 368 15.74 -11.67 10.21
CA VAL A 368 15.42 -11.80 11.64
C VAL A 368 16.64 -12.08 12.54
N ALA A 369 17.67 -12.71 12.02
CA ALA A 369 18.89 -13.02 12.78
C ALA A 369 19.58 -11.77 13.34
N TRP A 370 19.37 -10.60 12.75
CA TRP A 370 19.92 -9.33 13.23
C TRP A 370 19.34 -8.89 14.58
N VAL A 371 18.10 -9.29 14.92
CA VAL A 371 17.47 -8.99 16.22
C VAL A 371 18.07 -9.81 17.37
N GLY A 372 18.83 -10.86 17.08
CA GLY A 372 19.49 -11.67 18.11
C GLY A 372 20.35 -10.89 19.10
N GLY A 373 20.93 -9.76 18.67
CA GLY A 373 21.62 -8.79 19.52
C GLY A 373 20.73 -7.67 20.10
N GLY A 374 19.43 -7.66 19.79
CA GLY A 374 18.46 -6.66 20.16
C GLY A 374 18.13 -5.66 19.03
N TYR A 375 17.04 -4.89 19.20
CA TYR A 375 16.57 -3.94 18.17
C TYR A 375 17.58 -2.90 17.73
N ARG A 376 18.46 -2.48 18.65
CA ARG A 376 19.53 -1.55 18.34
C ARG A 376 20.55 -2.15 17.39
N ASP A 377 20.90 -3.42 17.57
CA ASP A 377 21.86 -4.10 16.70
C ASP A 377 21.26 -4.35 15.32
N ALA A 378 19.99 -4.75 15.23
CA ALA A 378 19.25 -4.81 13.97
C ALA A 378 19.24 -3.45 13.25
N PHE A 379 18.91 -2.38 13.97
CA PHE A 379 18.91 -1.02 13.43
C PHE A 379 20.30 -0.59 12.92
N ARG A 380 21.36 -0.96 13.62
CA ARG A 380 22.76 -0.72 13.19
C ARG A 380 23.14 -1.54 11.97
N GLY A 381 22.65 -2.78 11.87
CA GLY A 381 22.83 -3.60 10.67
C GLY A 381 22.22 -2.94 9.44
N VAL A 382 21.01 -2.41 9.56
CA VAL A 382 20.38 -1.62 8.51
C VAL A 382 21.19 -0.36 8.19
N GLN A 383 21.72 0.35 9.20
CA GLN A 383 22.56 1.54 8.99
C GLN A 383 23.87 1.16 8.29
N GLN A 384 24.49 0.05 8.67
CA GLN A 384 25.71 -0.46 8.02
C GLN A 384 25.45 -0.80 6.54
N ALA A 385 24.30 -1.40 6.21
CA ALA A 385 23.91 -1.65 4.83
C ALA A 385 23.74 -0.34 4.03
N VAL A 386 23.11 0.65 4.64
CA VAL A 386 22.96 1.99 4.05
C VAL A 386 24.33 2.63 3.79
N ASP A 387 25.21 2.61 4.78
CA ASP A 387 26.55 3.19 4.70
C ASP A 387 27.38 2.48 3.62
N GLY A 388 27.32 1.16 3.56
CA GLY A 388 28.00 0.37 2.53
C GLY A 388 27.55 0.73 1.12
N ILE A 389 26.24 0.92 0.89
CA ILE A 389 25.73 1.38 -0.40
C ILE A 389 26.21 2.80 -0.70
N GLU A 390 26.05 3.72 0.26
CA GLU A 390 26.32 5.15 0.03
C GLU A 390 27.82 5.52 0.02
N TRP A 391 28.69 4.75 0.66
CA TRP A 391 30.14 4.98 0.62
C TRP A 391 30.80 4.41 -0.64
N ASN A 392 30.28 3.31 -1.14
CA ASN A 392 30.84 2.62 -2.30
C ASN A 392 30.20 3.00 -3.64
N SER A 393 29.21 3.88 -3.64
CA SER A 393 28.53 4.35 -4.84
C SER A 393 27.87 5.72 -4.62
N ASP A 394 27.40 6.36 -5.69
CA ASP A 394 26.55 7.55 -5.65
C ASP A 394 25.05 7.19 -5.54
N ALA A 395 24.73 5.90 -5.52
CA ALA A 395 23.36 5.40 -5.47
C ALA A 395 22.65 5.79 -4.18
N ARG A 396 21.33 5.80 -4.26
CA ARG A 396 20.46 5.93 -3.08
C ARG A 396 20.41 4.62 -2.32
N ARG A 397 20.21 4.73 -1.01
CA ARG A 397 19.95 3.60 -0.14
C ARG A 397 18.69 2.84 -0.58
N TYR A 398 18.77 1.52 -0.55
CA TYR A 398 17.61 0.65 -0.71
C TYR A 398 17.85 -0.62 0.11
N VAL A 399 17.29 -0.61 1.32
CA VAL A 399 17.48 -1.68 2.31
C VAL A 399 16.10 -2.17 2.72
N TRP A 400 15.93 -3.48 2.73
CA TRP A 400 14.73 -4.15 3.27
C TRP A 400 15.06 -4.76 4.62
N THR A 401 14.12 -4.70 5.55
CA THR A 401 14.27 -5.30 6.88
C THR A 401 12.93 -5.78 7.42
N VAL A 402 12.97 -6.85 8.19
CA VAL A 402 11.87 -7.33 9.01
C VAL A 402 11.99 -6.85 10.46
N ASP A 403 13.09 -6.17 10.79
CA ASP A 403 13.47 -5.79 12.14
C ASP A 403 13.40 -4.28 12.37
N GLY A 404 12.35 -3.64 11.87
CA GLY A 404 12.16 -2.20 12.01
C GLY A 404 11.88 -1.76 13.45
N TRP A 405 12.32 -0.54 13.77
CA TRP A 405 12.03 0.19 15.01
C TRP A 405 11.77 1.66 14.69
N ALA A 406 11.38 2.47 15.69
CA ALA A 406 11.24 3.91 15.48
C ALA A 406 12.53 4.51 14.89
N GLY A 407 12.44 5.27 13.81
CA GLY A 407 13.58 5.81 13.06
C GLY A 407 14.00 4.98 11.84
N SER A 408 13.55 3.72 11.70
CA SER A 408 13.87 2.88 10.54
C SER A 408 13.31 3.43 9.23
N GLN A 409 12.26 4.26 9.27
CA GLN A 409 11.68 4.88 8.07
C GLN A 409 12.65 5.71 7.24
N ARG A 410 13.74 6.20 7.85
CA ARG A 410 14.76 6.96 7.13
C ARG A 410 15.77 6.09 6.37
N ASN A 411 15.78 4.78 6.64
CA ASN A 411 16.80 3.87 6.17
C ASN A 411 16.27 2.68 5.37
N ALA A 412 15.07 2.17 5.68
CA ALA A 412 14.63 0.88 5.16
C ALA A 412 13.16 0.83 4.74
N VAL A 413 12.88 -0.11 3.86
CA VAL A 413 11.57 -0.70 3.62
C VAL A 413 11.31 -1.71 4.73
N VAL A 414 10.19 -1.63 5.42
CA VAL A 414 9.78 -2.61 6.44
C VAL A 414 8.86 -3.66 5.82
N TRP A 415 9.10 -4.90 6.19
CA TRP A 415 8.47 -6.06 5.57
C TRP A 415 7.63 -6.84 6.58
N THR A 416 6.51 -7.44 6.12
CA THR A 416 5.54 -8.13 6.99
C THR A 416 6.02 -9.48 7.51
N GLY A 417 7.16 -9.97 7.07
CA GLY A 417 7.69 -11.28 7.46
C GLY A 417 7.12 -12.45 6.64
N ASP A 418 7.38 -13.67 7.10
CA ASP A 418 7.08 -14.93 6.41
C ASP A 418 5.58 -15.27 6.46
N THR A 419 4.79 -14.60 5.65
CA THR A 419 3.35 -14.80 5.54
C THR A 419 3.00 -15.84 4.47
N TYR A 420 1.75 -16.32 4.49
CA TYR A 420 1.20 -17.17 3.45
C TYR A 420 0.38 -16.34 2.45
N GLY A 421 0.16 -16.92 1.26
CA GLY A 421 -0.73 -16.36 0.24
C GLY A 421 -2.19 -16.75 0.46
N ARG A 422 -2.69 -16.72 1.68
CA ARG A 422 -4.07 -17.07 2.01
C ARG A 422 -4.95 -15.85 2.02
N TRP A 423 -6.24 -16.03 1.81
CA TRP A 423 -7.23 -14.96 1.94
C TRP A 423 -7.22 -14.32 3.34
N ASP A 424 -7.04 -15.14 4.39
CA ASP A 424 -6.95 -14.65 5.76
C ASP A 424 -5.72 -13.77 5.97
N ASP A 425 -4.54 -14.20 5.48
CA ASP A 425 -3.31 -13.43 5.59
C ASP A 425 -3.44 -12.08 4.86
N MET A 426 -4.03 -12.07 3.67
CA MET A 426 -4.28 -10.84 2.92
C MET A 426 -5.21 -9.88 3.67
N ARG A 427 -6.23 -10.41 4.37
CA ARG A 427 -7.21 -9.63 5.12
C ARG A 427 -6.57 -8.77 6.21
N TRP A 428 -5.52 -9.25 6.86
CA TRP A 428 -4.81 -8.46 7.87
C TRP A 428 -3.54 -7.78 7.34
N THR A 429 -2.99 -8.18 6.18
CA THR A 429 -1.83 -7.51 5.56
C THR A 429 -2.20 -6.14 4.99
N VAL A 430 -3.36 -6.00 4.35
CA VAL A 430 -3.83 -4.71 3.81
C VAL A 430 -3.87 -3.62 4.89
N PRO A 431 -4.56 -3.82 6.02
CA PRO A 431 -4.56 -2.83 7.10
C PRO A 431 -3.18 -2.64 7.75
N ALA A 432 -2.34 -3.67 7.80
CA ALA A 432 -1.00 -3.56 8.34
C ALA A 432 -0.13 -2.57 7.53
N VAL A 433 -0.15 -2.69 6.21
CA VAL A 433 0.61 -1.80 5.31
C VAL A 433 0.10 -0.37 5.36
N ALA A 434 -1.23 -0.18 5.37
CA ALA A 434 -1.82 1.15 5.51
C ALA A 434 -1.54 1.76 6.90
N GLY A 435 -1.61 0.94 7.95
CA GLY A 435 -1.37 1.33 9.34
C GLY A 435 0.09 1.67 9.65
N ALA A 436 1.05 1.04 8.98
CA ALA A 436 2.48 1.32 9.15
C ALA A 436 2.81 2.78 8.83
N GLY A 437 2.11 3.38 7.87
CA GLY A 437 2.22 4.80 7.56
C GLY A 437 1.92 5.72 8.74
N LEU A 438 1.07 5.30 9.68
CA LEU A 438 0.75 6.02 10.92
C LEU A 438 1.90 5.99 11.96
N SER A 439 2.98 5.25 11.66
CA SER A 439 4.24 5.26 12.39
C SER A 439 5.40 5.85 11.58
N GLY A 440 5.10 6.51 10.46
CA GLY A 440 6.10 7.15 9.59
C GLY A 440 6.73 6.22 8.57
N PHE A 441 6.37 4.93 8.51
CA PHE A 441 6.90 4.00 7.52
C PHE A 441 6.23 4.23 6.15
N ASN A 442 6.90 4.99 5.30
CA ASN A 442 6.43 5.21 3.92
C ASN A 442 6.52 3.94 3.09
N TYR A 443 7.56 3.14 3.30
CA TYR A 443 7.80 1.90 2.60
C TYR A 443 7.52 0.73 3.54
N ALA A 444 6.27 0.26 3.50
CA ALA A 444 5.82 -0.93 4.20
C ALA A 444 5.14 -1.85 3.20
N THR A 445 5.46 -3.14 3.25
CA THR A 445 4.91 -4.11 2.29
C THR A 445 5.04 -5.54 2.82
N GLY A 446 4.49 -6.50 2.07
CA GLY A 446 4.76 -7.93 2.18
C GLY A 446 5.04 -8.51 0.81
N ASP A 447 5.50 -9.72 0.77
CA ASP A 447 5.66 -10.45 -0.49
C ASP A 447 4.31 -10.63 -1.18
N VAL A 448 4.30 -10.51 -2.51
CA VAL A 448 3.11 -10.84 -3.28
C VAL A 448 2.79 -12.32 -3.08
N ASP A 449 1.58 -12.59 -2.60
CA ASP A 449 1.12 -13.93 -2.25
C ASP A 449 1.93 -14.59 -1.12
N GLY A 450 2.47 -13.77 -0.20
CA GLY A 450 3.33 -14.23 0.89
C GLY A 450 4.61 -14.92 0.43
N ILE A 451 5.47 -15.33 1.35
CA ILE A 451 6.67 -16.12 1.01
C ILE A 451 6.31 -17.55 0.60
N PHE A 452 5.32 -18.17 1.27
CA PHE A 452 4.95 -19.57 1.04
C PHE A 452 3.90 -19.76 -0.07
N GLY A 453 3.40 -18.69 -0.67
CA GLY A 453 2.41 -18.76 -1.73
C GLY A 453 1.01 -19.16 -1.27
N GLY A 454 0.08 -19.10 -2.19
CA GLY A 454 -1.32 -19.47 -2.02
C GLY A 454 -1.90 -20.09 -3.29
N SER A 455 -2.65 -19.34 -4.06
CA SER A 455 -3.24 -19.76 -5.32
C SER A 455 -3.01 -18.70 -6.41
N PRO A 456 -3.19 -19.01 -7.70
CA PRO A 456 -3.14 -17.97 -8.74
C PRO A 456 -4.12 -16.82 -8.51
N ASN A 457 -5.29 -17.08 -7.91
CA ASN A 457 -6.27 -16.05 -7.55
C ASN A 457 -5.74 -15.13 -6.44
N THR A 458 -5.19 -15.71 -5.37
CA THR A 458 -4.61 -14.91 -4.27
C THR A 458 -3.42 -14.10 -4.75
N TYR A 459 -2.57 -14.68 -5.62
CA TYR A 459 -1.44 -13.97 -6.23
C TYR A 459 -1.89 -12.72 -6.99
N VAL A 460 -2.86 -12.88 -7.90
CA VAL A 460 -3.40 -11.76 -8.70
C VAL A 460 -4.00 -10.70 -7.81
N ARG A 461 -4.85 -11.09 -6.85
CA ARG A 461 -5.51 -10.15 -5.94
C ARG A 461 -4.50 -9.37 -5.10
N ASP A 462 -3.46 -10.03 -4.65
CA ASP A 462 -2.42 -9.42 -3.83
C ASP A 462 -1.52 -8.48 -4.66
N LEU A 463 -1.12 -8.88 -5.86
CA LEU A 463 -0.37 -8.06 -6.79
C LEU A 463 -1.15 -6.80 -7.22
N GLN A 464 -2.46 -6.90 -7.39
CA GLN A 464 -3.32 -5.79 -7.79
C GLN A 464 -3.19 -4.60 -6.85
N TRP A 465 -3.40 -4.79 -5.55
CA TRP A 465 -3.35 -3.68 -4.61
C TRP A 465 -1.93 -3.24 -4.27
N LYS A 466 -0.98 -4.17 -4.22
CA LYS A 466 0.44 -3.85 -3.99
C LYS A 466 1.04 -3.02 -5.12
N SER A 467 0.49 -3.10 -6.33
CA SER A 467 0.85 -2.19 -7.43
C SER A 467 0.55 -0.72 -7.12
N PHE A 468 -0.26 -0.42 -6.11
CA PHE A 468 -0.54 0.94 -5.63
C PHE A 468 0.26 1.34 -4.38
N THR A 469 1.15 0.50 -3.90
CA THR A 469 2.07 0.79 -2.79
C THR A 469 3.44 1.23 -3.31
N PRO A 470 4.27 1.94 -2.50
CA PRO A 470 5.56 2.45 -2.95
C PRO A 470 6.69 1.39 -2.93
N ALA A 471 6.42 0.17 -2.49
CA ALA A 471 7.39 -0.93 -2.51
C ALA A 471 6.63 -2.26 -2.53
N PHE A 472 7.11 -3.24 -3.29
CA PHE A 472 6.60 -4.61 -3.30
C PHE A 472 7.59 -5.54 -4.01
N MET A 473 7.54 -6.81 -3.65
CA MET A 473 8.30 -7.86 -4.32
C MET A 473 7.52 -9.18 -4.30
N THR A 474 7.92 -10.11 -5.15
CA THR A 474 7.54 -11.52 -5.06
C THR A 474 8.74 -12.33 -4.60
N MET A 475 8.52 -13.34 -3.79
CA MET A 475 9.57 -14.24 -3.31
C MET A 475 9.25 -15.67 -3.70
N SER A 476 10.20 -16.34 -4.32
CA SER A 476 10.11 -17.72 -4.79
C SER A 476 11.05 -18.63 -3.98
N GLY A 477 11.01 -19.93 -4.25
CA GLY A 477 11.95 -20.89 -3.63
C GLY A 477 11.54 -21.42 -2.25
N TRP A 478 10.38 -21.03 -1.72
CA TRP A 478 9.85 -21.47 -0.42
C TRP A 478 8.47 -22.10 -0.54
N GLY A 479 8.16 -22.65 -1.73
CA GLY A 479 6.85 -23.19 -2.08
C GLY A 479 6.52 -24.56 -1.49
N ALA A 480 7.34 -25.14 -0.63
CA ALA A 480 7.18 -26.49 -0.07
C ALA A 480 5.84 -26.73 0.67
N THR A 481 5.07 -25.69 0.98
CA THR A 481 3.75 -25.77 1.59
C THR A 481 2.61 -25.63 0.58
N ASN A 482 2.90 -25.36 -0.70
CA ASN A 482 1.88 -25.23 -1.73
C ASN A 482 1.68 -26.57 -2.45
N PRO A 483 0.46 -27.12 -2.44
CA PRO A 483 0.18 -28.41 -3.07
C PRO A 483 0.17 -28.38 -4.61
N ALA A 484 0.30 -27.22 -5.25
CA ALA A 484 0.28 -27.09 -6.70
C ALA A 484 1.69 -27.25 -7.29
N PRO A 485 1.97 -28.27 -8.12
CA PRO A 485 3.25 -28.39 -8.82
C PRO A 485 3.53 -27.17 -9.69
N GLY A 486 4.75 -26.63 -9.61
CA GLY A 486 5.20 -25.46 -10.39
C GLY A 486 4.95 -24.12 -9.71
N TYR A 487 4.56 -24.12 -8.45
CA TYR A 487 4.32 -22.91 -7.66
C TYR A 487 5.60 -22.35 -6.99
N GLU A 488 6.71 -23.03 -7.13
CA GLU A 488 8.01 -22.61 -6.63
C GLU A 488 8.48 -21.31 -7.31
N ASP A 489 8.06 -21.10 -8.57
CA ASP A 489 8.35 -19.93 -9.36
C ASP A 489 7.16 -18.94 -9.33
N LYS A 490 7.18 -17.99 -8.41
CA LYS A 490 6.12 -16.99 -8.24
C LYS A 490 6.33 -15.69 -9.02
N GLN A 491 7.27 -15.65 -9.94
CA GLN A 491 7.41 -14.48 -10.80
C GLN A 491 6.15 -14.33 -11.68
N PRO A 492 5.59 -13.11 -11.84
CA PRO A 492 4.29 -12.90 -12.48
C PRO A 492 4.21 -13.37 -13.93
N TRP A 493 5.34 -13.49 -14.61
CA TRP A 493 5.42 -13.98 -16.00
C TRP A 493 5.44 -15.51 -16.13
N ARG A 494 5.50 -16.24 -15.02
CA ARG A 494 5.44 -17.72 -15.00
C ARG A 494 4.02 -18.26 -14.95
N TYR A 495 3.04 -17.42 -14.67
CA TYR A 495 1.64 -17.83 -14.63
C TYR A 495 1.06 -18.02 -16.04
N ALA A 496 0.12 -18.96 -16.17
CA ALA A 496 -0.68 -19.14 -17.38
C ALA A 496 -1.74 -18.03 -17.54
N GLU A 497 -2.39 -17.96 -18.71
CA GLU A 497 -3.58 -17.13 -18.88
C GLU A 497 -4.76 -17.67 -18.04
N PRO A 498 -5.63 -16.81 -17.48
CA PRO A 498 -5.68 -15.36 -17.66
C PRO A 498 -4.74 -14.57 -16.71
N TYR A 499 -4.09 -15.24 -15.77
CA TYR A 499 -3.28 -14.61 -14.71
C TYR A 499 -2.12 -13.79 -15.28
N LEU A 500 -1.45 -14.31 -16.29
CA LEU A 500 -0.33 -13.64 -16.98
C LEU A 500 -0.75 -12.25 -17.50
N SER A 501 -1.87 -12.19 -18.21
CA SER A 501 -2.38 -10.94 -18.76
C SER A 501 -2.85 -9.96 -17.69
N ILE A 502 -3.45 -10.46 -16.61
CA ILE A 502 -3.89 -9.64 -15.48
C ILE A 502 -2.66 -9.06 -14.76
N ASN A 503 -1.68 -9.88 -14.43
CA ASN A 503 -0.44 -9.43 -13.79
C ASN A 503 0.25 -8.34 -14.62
N ARG A 504 0.39 -8.58 -15.93
CA ARG A 504 0.98 -7.62 -16.87
C ARG A 504 0.23 -6.28 -16.84
N ARG A 505 -1.09 -6.31 -16.90
CA ARG A 505 -1.93 -5.10 -16.89
C ARG A 505 -1.67 -4.22 -15.65
N TYR A 506 -1.58 -4.81 -14.46
CA TYR A 506 -1.37 -4.05 -13.23
C TYR A 506 0.05 -3.54 -13.10
N LEU A 507 1.05 -4.31 -13.50
CA LEU A 507 2.44 -3.86 -13.51
C LEU A 507 2.67 -2.77 -14.56
N GLN A 508 2.02 -2.87 -15.72
CA GLN A 508 2.02 -1.81 -16.73
C GLN A 508 1.33 -0.53 -16.21
N LEU A 509 0.22 -0.66 -15.50
CA LEU A 509 -0.44 0.48 -14.86
C LEU A 509 0.47 1.11 -13.80
N LYS A 510 1.14 0.31 -12.98
CA LYS A 510 2.16 0.76 -12.02
C LYS A 510 3.24 1.61 -12.70
N MET A 511 3.78 1.12 -13.80
CA MET A 511 4.82 1.85 -14.55
C MET A 511 4.29 3.16 -15.15
N ARG A 512 3.07 3.17 -15.68
CA ARG A 512 2.45 4.40 -16.16
C ARG A 512 2.22 5.42 -15.05
N LEU A 513 1.86 4.96 -13.85
CA LEU A 513 1.67 5.80 -12.65
C LEU A 513 2.98 6.13 -11.93
N MET A 514 4.14 5.75 -12.45
CA MET A 514 5.43 5.98 -11.80
C MET A 514 5.66 7.45 -11.41
N PRO A 515 5.39 8.46 -12.26
CA PRO A 515 5.59 9.86 -11.86
C PRO A 515 4.69 10.29 -10.69
N TYR A 516 3.49 9.73 -10.57
CA TYR A 516 2.62 9.94 -9.42
C TYR A 516 3.19 9.28 -8.16
N HIS A 517 3.50 7.99 -8.20
CA HIS A 517 4.06 7.25 -7.05
C HIS A 517 5.38 7.84 -6.55
N TYR A 518 6.24 8.23 -7.49
CA TYR A 518 7.53 8.82 -7.16
C TYR A 518 7.38 10.21 -6.52
N THR A 519 6.45 11.02 -7.04
CA THR A 519 6.10 12.30 -6.42
C THR A 519 5.54 12.11 -5.01
N MET A 520 4.67 11.10 -4.76
CA MET A 520 4.16 10.81 -3.42
C MET A 520 5.28 10.33 -2.48
N SER A 521 6.24 9.56 -2.97
CA SER A 521 7.44 9.19 -2.21
C SER A 521 8.30 10.41 -1.87
N ARG A 522 8.42 11.37 -2.79
CA ARG A 522 9.08 12.65 -2.51
C ARG A 522 8.34 13.45 -1.46
N VAL A 523 7.01 13.53 -1.53
CA VAL A 523 6.18 14.17 -0.49
C VAL A 523 6.46 13.55 0.87
N ALA A 524 6.48 12.22 0.96
CA ALA A 524 6.82 11.52 2.20
C ALA A 524 8.21 11.87 2.72
N SER A 525 9.21 11.96 1.84
CA SER A 525 10.60 12.29 2.22
C SER A 525 10.80 13.73 2.70
N VAL A 526 9.83 14.61 2.46
CA VAL A 526 9.87 16.02 2.92
C VAL A 526 8.94 16.25 4.10
N THR A 527 7.74 15.70 4.06
CA THR A 527 6.68 15.97 5.04
C THR A 527 6.55 14.90 6.12
N GLY A 528 6.98 13.67 5.87
CA GLY A 528 6.70 12.51 6.71
C GLY A 528 5.34 11.86 6.44
N VAL A 529 4.50 12.43 5.56
CA VAL A 529 3.19 11.87 5.22
C VAL A 529 3.36 10.73 4.20
N PRO A 530 2.95 9.51 4.51
CA PRO A 530 3.23 8.34 3.68
C PRO A 530 2.46 8.36 2.35
N ALA A 531 2.94 7.61 1.36
CA ALA A 531 2.26 7.41 0.09
C ALA A 531 1.06 6.47 0.23
N THR A 532 1.16 5.41 1.06
CA THR A 532 0.04 4.53 1.41
C THR A 532 -0.55 5.01 2.73
N ARG A 533 -1.83 5.41 2.72
CA ARG A 533 -2.47 6.14 3.83
C ARG A 533 -3.72 5.44 4.31
N ALA A 534 -3.80 5.12 5.60
CA ALA A 534 -5.09 4.84 6.23
C ALA A 534 -6.03 6.04 6.04
N LEU A 535 -7.31 5.80 5.81
CA LEU A 535 -8.27 6.86 5.46
C LEU A 535 -8.32 7.98 6.50
N VAL A 536 -8.08 7.68 7.77
CA VAL A 536 -8.04 8.67 8.87
C VAL A 536 -7.00 9.79 8.65
N LEU A 537 -5.91 9.54 7.91
CA LEU A 537 -4.94 10.61 7.59
C LEU A 537 -5.50 11.66 6.64
N GLU A 538 -6.39 11.28 5.73
CA GLU A 538 -7.04 12.17 4.80
C GLU A 538 -8.38 12.71 5.31
N TYR A 539 -9.07 11.93 6.14
CA TYR A 539 -10.41 12.21 6.66
C TYR A 539 -10.46 12.09 8.19
N PRO A 540 -9.67 12.89 8.95
CA PRO A 540 -9.52 12.72 10.40
C PRO A 540 -10.78 13.02 11.20
N ASN A 541 -11.75 13.73 10.63
CA ASN A 541 -13.02 14.08 11.26
C ASN A 541 -14.18 13.17 10.84
N ASP A 542 -13.94 12.23 9.93
CA ASP A 542 -14.93 11.27 9.49
C ASP A 542 -15.00 10.10 10.49
N PRO A 543 -16.16 9.86 11.13
CA PRO A 543 -16.28 8.84 12.17
C PRO A 543 -16.06 7.42 11.66
N VAL A 544 -16.36 7.15 10.39
CA VAL A 544 -16.13 5.83 9.76
C VAL A 544 -14.64 5.66 9.46
N ALA A 545 -14.01 6.69 8.89
CA ALA A 545 -12.58 6.67 8.58
C ALA A 545 -11.68 6.59 9.82
N ARG A 546 -12.17 6.96 11.00
CA ARG A 546 -11.44 6.84 12.27
C ARG A 546 -11.32 5.40 12.80
N GLY A 547 -12.20 4.53 12.36
CA GLY A 547 -12.32 3.16 12.88
C GLY A 547 -11.84 2.10 11.88
N ASN A 548 -11.85 0.85 12.36
CA ASN A 548 -11.43 -0.30 11.54
C ASN A 548 -12.44 -0.72 10.47
N ALA A 549 -13.60 -0.07 10.37
CA ALA A 549 -14.54 -0.31 9.26
C ALA A 549 -13.91 -0.03 7.88
N THR A 550 -12.88 0.83 7.82
CA THR A 550 -12.12 1.12 6.60
C THR A 550 -10.74 0.45 6.56
N ALA A 551 -10.46 -0.51 7.45
CA ALA A 551 -9.16 -1.15 7.53
C ALA A 551 -8.81 -1.98 6.28
N GLY A 552 -9.81 -2.44 5.54
CA GLY A 552 -9.65 -3.18 4.28
C GLY A 552 -9.46 -2.31 3.04
N GLU A 553 -9.19 -1.02 3.19
CA GLU A 553 -8.97 -0.07 2.09
C GLU A 553 -8.00 1.04 2.50
N PHE A 554 -7.43 1.74 1.52
CA PHE A 554 -6.46 2.80 1.77
C PHE A 554 -6.43 3.84 0.65
N MET A 555 -5.87 5.01 0.95
CA MET A 555 -5.53 6.00 -0.06
C MET A 555 -4.10 5.77 -0.56
N ALA A 556 -3.93 5.62 -1.88
CA ALA A 556 -2.64 5.73 -2.54
C ALA A 556 -2.42 7.18 -2.95
N GLY A 557 -1.60 7.88 -2.17
CA GLY A 557 -1.49 9.33 -2.23
C GLY A 557 -2.78 10.02 -1.81
N ASP A 558 -3.12 11.08 -2.49
CA ASP A 558 -4.34 11.88 -2.27
C ASP A 558 -5.42 11.65 -3.35
N ALA A 559 -5.06 10.94 -4.43
CA ALA A 559 -5.93 10.76 -5.59
C ALA A 559 -6.72 9.43 -5.58
N PHE A 560 -6.09 8.31 -5.20
CA PHE A 560 -6.68 6.99 -5.37
C PHE A 560 -7.17 6.39 -4.05
N LEU A 561 -8.40 5.91 -4.01
CA LEU A 561 -8.90 4.99 -3.00
C LEU A 561 -8.83 3.57 -3.56
N VAL A 562 -8.12 2.70 -2.87
CA VAL A 562 -7.86 1.31 -3.23
C VAL A 562 -8.58 0.41 -2.23
N ALA A 563 -9.49 -0.45 -2.71
CA ALA A 563 -10.27 -1.34 -1.86
C ALA A 563 -10.07 -2.81 -2.28
N PRO A 564 -8.99 -3.47 -1.81
CA PRO A 564 -8.64 -4.83 -2.19
C PRO A 564 -9.76 -5.84 -1.97
N VAL A 565 -9.84 -6.84 -2.84
CA VAL A 565 -10.65 -8.04 -2.63
C VAL A 565 -9.80 -9.04 -1.85
N VAL A 566 -10.23 -9.38 -0.64
CA VAL A 566 -9.49 -10.22 0.31
C VAL A 566 -10.22 -11.54 0.65
N SER A 567 -11.00 -12.01 -0.30
CA SER A 567 -11.72 -13.29 -0.23
C SER A 567 -11.92 -13.85 -1.64
N ASP A 568 -12.21 -15.14 -1.75
CA ASP A 568 -12.44 -15.78 -3.04
C ASP A 568 -13.84 -15.44 -3.57
N THR A 569 -13.97 -14.24 -4.11
CA THR A 569 -15.23 -13.68 -4.62
C THR A 569 -14.98 -12.69 -5.75
N GLU A 570 -15.97 -12.52 -6.59
CA GLU A 570 -16.03 -11.47 -7.60
C GLU A 570 -16.93 -10.28 -7.18
N LEU A 571 -17.28 -10.22 -5.90
CA LEU A 571 -18.01 -9.12 -5.30
C LEU A 571 -17.20 -8.52 -4.14
N ARG A 572 -17.30 -7.22 -3.95
CA ARG A 572 -16.68 -6.51 -2.81
C ARG A 572 -17.73 -5.69 -2.09
N ASP A 573 -17.94 -6.04 -0.82
CA ASP A 573 -18.83 -5.31 0.09
C ASP A 573 -18.04 -4.35 0.98
N GLY A 574 -18.73 -3.34 1.52
CA GLY A 574 -18.19 -2.45 2.52
C GLY A 574 -17.09 -1.51 2.01
N ILE A 575 -17.12 -1.09 0.74
CA ILE A 575 -16.22 -0.05 0.24
C ILE A 575 -16.73 1.30 0.71
N TYR A 576 -16.00 1.97 1.56
CA TYR A 576 -16.38 3.28 2.06
C TYR A 576 -15.75 4.39 1.23
N LEU A 577 -16.57 5.18 0.58
CA LEU A 577 -16.17 6.39 -0.11
C LEU A 577 -16.42 7.60 0.81
N PRO A 578 -15.39 8.24 1.37
CA PRO A 578 -15.56 9.43 2.21
C PRO A 578 -16.21 10.60 1.48
N ALA A 579 -16.56 11.66 2.22
CA ALA A 579 -17.14 12.87 1.65
C ALA A 579 -16.33 13.40 0.46
N GLY A 580 -17.01 13.66 -0.65
CA GLY A 580 -16.43 14.09 -1.93
C GLY A 580 -17.00 13.33 -3.12
N THR A 581 -16.54 13.67 -4.30
CA THR A 581 -16.90 12.97 -5.54
C THR A 581 -15.82 11.94 -5.87
N TRP A 582 -16.22 10.74 -6.25
CA TRP A 582 -15.35 9.62 -6.58
C TRP A 582 -15.72 9.04 -7.94
N THR A 583 -14.74 8.84 -8.79
CA THR A 583 -14.92 8.20 -10.08
C THR A 583 -14.31 6.79 -10.04
N ASP A 584 -15.12 5.78 -10.33
CA ASP A 584 -14.63 4.42 -10.56
C ASP A 584 -13.66 4.43 -11.74
N TYR A 585 -12.43 4.03 -11.50
CA TYR A 585 -11.35 4.08 -12.49
C TYR A 585 -11.62 3.26 -13.75
N TRP A 586 -12.33 2.14 -13.59
CA TRP A 586 -12.58 1.20 -14.69
C TRP A 586 -13.82 1.53 -15.53
N THR A 587 -14.85 2.04 -14.87
CA THR A 587 -16.17 2.24 -15.49
C THR A 587 -16.47 3.71 -15.78
N GLY A 588 -15.71 4.64 -15.23
CA GLY A 588 -16.01 6.06 -15.28
C GLY A 588 -17.26 6.46 -14.46
N ARG A 589 -17.89 5.51 -13.73
CA ARG A 589 -19.05 5.81 -12.90
C ARG A 589 -18.67 6.72 -11.73
N VAL A 590 -19.51 7.73 -11.50
CA VAL A 590 -19.26 8.72 -10.45
C VAL A 590 -20.19 8.48 -9.27
N TYR A 591 -19.59 8.54 -8.07
CA TYR A 591 -20.27 8.41 -6.79
C TYR A 591 -20.10 9.68 -5.96
N GLN A 592 -21.07 9.96 -5.10
CA GLN A 592 -21.00 11.03 -4.12
C GLN A 592 -20.92 10.41 -2.73
N GLY A 593 -19.78 10.61 -2.05
CA GLY A 593 -19.61 10.24 -0.66
C GLY A 593 -20.12 11.33 0.31
N PRO A 594 -20.34 10.99 1.61
CA PRO A 594 -20.02 9.70 2.21
C PRO A 594 -20.97 8.60 1.78
N LEU A 595 -20.42 7.43 1.45
CA LEU A 595 -21.21 6.31 0.91
C LEU A 595 -20.49 4.99 1.15
N THR A 596 -21.21 3.95 1.53
CA THR A 596 -20.70 2.58 1.53
C THR A 596 -21.28 1.80 0.35
N LEU A 597 -20.42 1.25 -0.50
CA LEU A 597 -20.79 0.39 -1.59
C LEU A 597 -20.78 -1.07 -1.14
N ASN A 598 -21.86 -1.78 -1.45
CA ASN A 598 -21.98 -3.22 -1.30
C ASN A 598 -22.28 -3.87 -2.64
N GLY A 599 -21.89 -5.12 -2.81
CA GLY A 599 -22.09 -5.85 -4.08
C GLY A 599 -21.33 -5.24 -5.25
N TYR A 600 -20.22 -4.53 -5.00
CA TYR A 600 -19.40 -3.99 -6.09
C TYR A 600 -18.79 -5.12 -6.91
N ALA A 601 -19.04 -5.09 -8.23
CA ALA A 601 -18.53 -6.09 -9.16
C ALA A 601 -17.02 -5.98 -9.32
N ALA A 602 -16.30 -6.97 -8.84
CA ALA A 602 -14.85 -7.07 -8.86
C ALA A 602 -14.42 -8.42 -9.47
N PRO A 603 -14.66 -8.69 -10.77
CA PRO A 603 -14.10 -9.86 -11.43
C PRO A 603 -12.59 -9.92 -11.24
N LEU A 604 -11.98 -11.08 -11.42
CA LEU A 604 -10.58 -11.31 -11.04
C LEU A 604 -9.60 -10.28 -11.63
N ASP A 605 -9.88 -9.75 -12.81
CA ASP A 605 -9.07 -8.73 -13.48
C ASP A 605 -9.31 -7.30 -12.99
N ARG A 606 -10.22 -7.10 -12.01
CA ARG A 606 -10.63 -5.78 -11.53
C ARG A 606 -10.38 -5.60 -10.04
N LEU A 607 -9.46 -4.70 -9.70
CA LEU A 607 -9.31 -4.13 -8.37
C LEU A 607 -10.33 -3.00 -8.19
N PRO A 608 -11.19 -2.99 -7.16
CA PRO A 608 -11.97 -1.79 -6.84
C PRO A 608 -11.03 -0.59 -6.59
N LEU A 609 -11.14 0.40 -7.48
CA LEU A 609 -10.25 1.55 -7.55
C LEU A 609 -11.06 2.79 -7.89
N PHE A 610 -10.97 3.82 -7.04
CA PHE A 610 -11.72 5.05 -7.20
C PHE A 610 -10.78 6.24 -7.19
N VAL A 611 -11.07 7.21 -8.06
CA VAL A 611 -10.28 8.45 -8.15
C VAL A 611 -11.10 9.61 -7.61
N LYS A 612 -10.48 10.37 -6.72
CA LYS A 612 -11.11 11.53 -6.08
C LYS A 612 -11.33 12.65 -7.10
N GLY A 613 -12.50 13.29 -7.06
CA GLY A 613 -12.76 14.47 -7.87
C GLY A 613 -11.79 15.62 -7.55
N GLY A 614 -11.29 16.28 -8.58
CA GLY A 614 -10.21 17.25 -8.50
C GLY A 614 -8.81 16.68 -8.71
N SER A 615 -8.65 15.38 -8.86
CA SER A 615 -7.32 14.75 -9.04
C SER A 615 -6.68 15.10 -10.37
N ILE A 616 -5.36 15.31 -10.30
CA ILE A 616 -4.44 15.52 -11.42
C ILE A 616 -3.38 14.42 -11.33
N VAL A 617 -3.44 13.43 -12.20
CA VAL A 617 -2.59 12.23 -12.13
C VAL A 617 -1.61 12.21 -13.30
N PRO A 618 -0.31 12.46 -13.07
CA PRO A 618 0.69 12.34 -14.11
C PRO A 618 0.94 10.87 -14.47
N MET A 619 1.10 10.59 -15.76
CA MET A 619 1.34 9.25 -16.28
C MET A 619 2.45 9.26 -17.33
N TRP A 620 3.29 8.24 -17.29
CA TRP A 620 4.30 7.97 -18.30
C TRP A 620 3.75 7.17 -19.49
N PRO A 621 4.43 7.21 -20.65
CA PRO A 621 4.20 6.21 -21.68
C PRO A 621 4.56 4.81 -21.16
N GLN A 622 3.94 3.79 -21.77
CA GLN A 622 4.20 2.39 -21.41
C GLN A 622 5.68 2.03 -21.54
N MET A 623 6.25 1.43 -20.49
CA MET A 623 7.61 0.89 -20.45
C MET A 623 7.70 -0.25 -19.42
N ASN A 624 8.74 -1.09 -19.54
CA ASN A 624 8.93 -2.27 -18.69
C ASN A 624 9.85 -2.02 -17.49
N TYR A 625 10.64 -0.96 -17.52
CA TYR A 625 11.48 -0.53 -16.39
C TYR A 625 11.85 0.95 -16.55
N THR A 626 12.22 1.57 -15.45
CA THR A 626 12.67 2.97 -15.41
C THR A 626 13.93 3.14 -16.28
N GLY A 627 13.86 4.03 -17.26
CA GLY A 627 14.97 4.31 -18.17
C GLY A 627 15.00 3.44 -19.44
N GLU A 628 14.01 2.58 -19.67
CA GLU A 628 13.89 1.83 -20.93
C GLU A 628 13.83 2.76 -22.13
N LYS A 629 13.14 3.87 -21.99
CA LYS A 629 13.03 4.90 -23.03
C LYS A 629 12.90 6.29 -22.40
N PRO A 630 13.24 7.34 -23.16
CA PRO A 630 13.04 8.70 -22.68
C PRO A 630 11.56 9.01 -22.46
N VAL A 631 11.26 9.72 -21.37
CA VAL A 631 9.90 10.24 -21.10
C VAL A 631 9.69 11.52 -21.89
N SER A 632 9.51 11.38 -23.20
CA SER A 632 9.29 12.50 -24.13
C SER A 632 7.85 13.01 -24.12
N THR A 633 6.90 12.20 -23.65
CA THR A 633 5.49 12.56 -23.50
C THR A 633 5.06 12.34 -22.05
N LEU A 634 4.36 13.31 -21.49
CA LEU A 634 3.72 13.21 -20.19
C LEU A 634 2.21 13.36 -20.37
N THR A 635 1.46 12.40 -19.87
CA THR A 635 -0.01 12.46 -19.86
C THR A 635 -0.47 12.86 -18.47
N TYR A 636 -1.41 13.81 -18.38
CA TYR A 636 -2.15 14.09 -17.16
C TYR A 636 -3.57 13.53 -17.28
N ASP A 637 -3.91 12.59 -16.40
CA ASP A 637 -5.27 12.06 -16.27
C ASP A 637 -6.03 12.92 -15.25
N LEU A 638 -7.10 13.57 -15.69
CA LEU A 638 -7.73 14.69 -15.00
C LEU A 638 -9.20 14.37 -14.65
N TYR A 639 -9.57 14.60 -13.40
CA TYR A 639 -10.91 14.38 -12.86
C TYR A 639 -11.51 15.72 -12.40
N PRO A 640 -12.01 16.58 -13.30
CA PRO A 640 -12.33 17.96 -12.99
C PRO A 640 -13.38 18.13 -11.90
N ARG A 641 -13.06 18.88 -10.82
CA ARG A 641 -13.96 19.33 -9.75
C ARG A 641 -13.31 20.47 -8.98
N GLY A 642 -13.94 21.67 -8.98
CA GLY A 642 -13.42 22.80 -8.24
C GLY A 642 -12.01 23.21 -8.64
N ALA A 643 -11.26 23.80 -7.70
CA ALA A 643 -9.87 24.15 -7.89
C ALA A 643 -8.95 23.11 -7.24
N SER A 644 -7.90 22.72 -7.94
CA SER A 644 -6.92 21.74 -7.47
C SER A 644 -5.54 22.01 -8.05
N SER A 645 -4.52 21.41 -7.45
CA SER A 645 -3.14 21.51 -7.95
C SER A 645 -2.35 20.22 -7.65
N PHE A 646 -1.35 19.97 -8.48
CA PHE A 646 -0.37 18.91 -8.30
C PHE A 646 1.02 19.44 -8.63
N THR A 647 2.02 19.14 -7.81
CA THR A 647 3.41 19.47 -8.08
C THR A 647 4.17 18.22 -8.44
N LEU A 648 4.41 18.01 -9.72
CA LEU A 648 5.24 16.93 -10.21
C LEU A 648 6.69 17.13 -9.74
N TYR A 649 7.31 16.08 -9.22
CA TYR A 649 8.71 16.04 -8.86
C TYR A 649 9.46 15.06 -9.78
N GLU A 650 10.62 15.47 -10.27
CA GLU A 650 11.48 14.65 -11.11
C GLU A 650 12.96 14.88 -10.77
N ASP A 651 13.75 13.82 -10.82
CA ASP A 651 15.20 13.80 -10.73
C ASP A 651 15.75 12.64 -11.57
N ASP A 652 17.02 12.26 -11.40
CA ASP A 652 17.61 11.14 -12.14
C ASP A 652 17.07 9.75 -11.72
N GLY A 653 16.32 9.69 -10.61
CA GLY A 653 15.72 8.45 -10.10
C GLY A 653 16.71 7.44 -9.49
N ILE A 654 17.99 7.71 -9.50
CA ILE A 654 19.04 6.73 -9.19
C ILE A 654 20.00 7.24 -8.12
N THR A 655 20.57 8.45 -8.32
CA THR A 655 21.65 8.97 -7.50
C THR A 655 21.18 9.84 -6.34
N ARG A 656 22.12 10.16 -5.46
CA ARG A 656 21.90 11.09 -4.34
C ARG A 656 22.02 12.57 -4.73
N ALA A 657 22.22 12.87 -6.03
CA ALA A 657 22.40 14.23 -6.54
C ALA A 657 21.22 15.16 -6.17
N TYR A 658 19.99 14.61 -6.01
CA TYR A 658 18.82 15.40 -5.56
C TYR A 658 19.03 16.06 -4.18
N ARG A 659 19.88 15.52 -3.30
CA ARG A 659 20.22 16.12 -1.99
C ARG A 659 20.94 17.47 -2.17
N ASN A 660 21.60 17.65 -3.30
CA ASN A 660 22.34 18.86 -3.68
C ASN A 660 21.55 19.72 -4.69
N GLY A 661 20.23 19.55 -4.79
CA GLY A 661 19.37 20.37 -5.64
C GLY A 661 19.25 19.89 -7.09
N ALA A 662 19.83 18.72 -7.46
CA ALA A 662 19.67 18.17 -8.80
C ALA A 662 18.31 17.49 -8.99
N TYR A 663 17.26 18.30 -9.07
CA TYR A 663 15.88 17.88 -9.35
C TYR A 663 15.11 19.01 -10.03
N ALA A 664 13.94 18.67 -10.54
CA ALA A 664 13.00 19.64 -11.10
C ALA A 664 11.61 19.45 -10.52
N THR A 665 10.85 20.54 -10.48
CA THR A 665 9.43 20.54 -10.12
C THR A 665 8.61 21.24 -11.18
N GLN A 666 7.38 20.76 -11.39
CA GLN A 666 6.42 21.39 -12.29
C GLN A 666 5.06 21.46 -11.62
N GLN A 667 4.53 22.65 -11.44
CA GLN A 667 3.19 22.85 -10.91
C GLN A 667 2.16 22.75 -12.02
N VAL A 668 1.09 21.98 -11.76
CA VAL A 668 -0.10 21.91 -12.60
C VAL A 668 -1.29 22.31 -11.75
N GLN A 669 -2.09 23.24 -12.24
CA GLN A 669 -3.29 23.73 -11.59
C GLN A 669 -4.49 23.45 -12.48
N MET A 670 -5.59 23.01 -11.89
CA MET A 670 -6.84 22.79 -12.58
C MET A 670 -7.95 23.60 -11.89
N THR A 671 -8.72 24.32 -12.69
CA THR A 671 -9.94 24.98 -12.22
C THR A 671 -11.11 24.46 -13.03
N ALA A 672 -12.15 24.01 -12.35
CA ALA A 672 -13.36 23.45 -12.94
C ALA A 672 -14.58 23.91 -12.15
N PRO A 673 -15.80 23.84 -12.71
CA PRO A 673 -17.02 23.98 -11.93
C PRO A 673 -17.07 22.93 -10.79
N ALA A 674 -17.79 23.22 -9.73
CA ALA A 674 -18.06 22.23 -8.68
C ALA A 674 -18.99 21.09 -9.21
N SER A 675 -19.86 21.40 -10.18
CA SER A 675 -20.77 20.45 -10.84
C SER A 675 -21.34 21.07 -12.13
N GLY A 676 -22.02 20.27 -12.96
CA GLY A 676 -22.72 20.73 -14.16
C GLY A 676 -21.79 21.09 -15.32
N THR A 677 -22.20 22.06 -16.13
CA THR A 677 -21.46 22.48 -17.32
C THR A 677 -20.71 23.77 -17.06
N GLY A 678 -19.50 23.90 -17.58
CA GLY A 678 -18.73 25.14 -17.48
C GLY A 678 -17.37 25.02 -18.17
N THR A 679 -16.49 25.98 -17.89
CA THR A 679 -15.12 25.95 -18.40
C THR A 679 -14.21 25.20 -17.43
N VAL A 680 -13.37 24.32 -18.00
CA VAL A 680 -12.24 23.71 -17.28
C VAL A 680 -10.96 24.33 -17.83
N THR A 681 -10.09 24.82 -16.92
CA THR A 681 -8.75 25.28 -17.29
C THR A 681 -7.70 24.42 -16.60
N VAL A 682 -6.62 24.14 -17.33
CA VAL A 682 -5.45 23.42 -16.84
C VAL A 682 -4.22 24.27 -17.13
N ASP A 683 -3.63 24.81 -16.07
CA ASP A 683 -2.43 25.62 -16.15
C ASP A 683 -1.21 24.76 -15.85
N VAL A 684 -0.39 24.50 -16.85
CA VAL A 684 0.87 23.77 -16.72
C VAL A 684 2.01 24.77 -16.60
N GLY A 685 2.59 24.86 -15.43
CA GLY A 685 3.72 25.76 -15.12
C GLY A 685 5.00 25.36 -15.85
N ALA A 686 5.96 26.26 -15.93
CA ALA A 686 7.31 25.92 -16.37
C ALA A 686 7.96 24.93 -15.38
N SER A 687 8.70 23.95 -15.91
CA SER A 687 9.50 23.05 -15.09
C SER A 687 10.72 23.78 -14.52
N THR A 688 10.78 23.93 -13.21
CA THR A 688 11.84 24.64 -12.47
C THR A 688 12.87 23.68 -11.92
N GLY A 689 14.15 24.02 -12.02
CA GLY A 689 15.28 23.18 -11.61
C GLY A 689 15.84 22.32 -12.75
N THR A 690 16.89 21.55 -12.46
CA THR A 690 17.59 20.72 -13.46
C THR A 690 18.17 19.48 -12.81
N TYR A 691 18.31 18.41 -13.60
CA TYR A 691 18.92 17.15 -13.21
C TYR A 691 19.49 16.45 -14.47
N ALA A 692 20.35 15.47 -14.27
CA ALA A 692 20.92 14.69 -15.37
C ALA A 692 19.83 13.90 -16.10
N GLY A 693 19.73 14.09 -17.42
CA GLY A 693 18.69 13.46 -18.24
C GLY A 693 17.36 14.21 -18.33
N LYS A 694 17.25 15.41 -17.75
CA LYS A 694 16.04 16.23 -17.89
C LYS A 694 15.75 16.52 -19.37
N PRO A 695 14.54 16.21 -19.90
CA PRO A 695 14.17 16.58 -21.25
C PRO A 695 14.19 18.11 -21.47
N SER A 696 14.78 18.56 -22.57
CA SER A 696 14.80 19.99 -22.95
C SER A 696 13.42 20.50 -23.38
N SER A 697 12.59 19.60 -23.92
CA SER A 697 11.19 19.87 -24.24
C SER A 697 10.40 18.56 -24.08
N ARG A 698 9.09 18.68 -23.84
CA ARG A 698 8.23 17.52 -23.61
C ARG A 698 6.88 17.72 -24.29
N SER A 699 6.34 16.68 -24.88
CA SER A 699 4.95 16.66 -25.33
C SER A 699 4.01 16.42 -24.15
N TYR A 700 2.86 17.10 -24.18
CA TYR A 700 1.83 16.96 -23.16
C TYR A 700 0.56 16.43 -23.77
N GLU A 701 -0.03 15.45 -23.10
CA GLU A 701 -1.36 14.93 -23.39
C GLU A 701 -2.24 15.02 -22.14
N PHE A 702 -3.54 15.18 -22.37
CA PHE A 702 -4.51 15.16 -21.27
C PHE A 702 -5.60 14.14 -21.56
N SER A 703 -5.96 13.36 -20.57
CA SER A 703 -7.17 12.55 -20.52
C SER A 703 -8.10 13.22 -19.51
N VAL A 704 -9.22 13.76 -19.95
CA VAL A 704 -10.12 14.54 -19.10
C VAL A 704 -11.46 13.82 -19.01
N HIS A 705 -11.89 13.45 -17.81
CA HIS A 705 -13.11 12.73 -17.57
C HIS A 705 -14.31 13.67 -17.59
N LEU A 706 -15.15 13.57 -18.64
CA LEU A 706 -16.31 14.43 -18.91
C LEU A 706 -17.54 13.58 -19.28
N ALA A 707 -18.73 14.09 -18.99
CA ALA A 707 -19.98 13.44 -19.38
C ALA A 707 -20.39 13.68 -20.84
N GLY A 708 -19.75 14.62 -21.52
CA GLY A 708 -20.04 14.94 -22.92
C GLY A 708 -18.87 15.64 -23.60
N ALA A 709 -18.88 15.64 -24.93
CA ALA A 709 -17.90 16.36 -25.74
C ALA A 709 -17.99 17.88 -25.44
N PRO A 710 -16.84 18.58 -25.26
CA PRO A 710 -16.83 20.01 -25.09
C PRO A 710 -17.15 20.75 -26.40
N GLN A 711 -17.47 22.03 -26.30
CA GLN A 711 -17.69 22.87 -27.48
C GLN A 711 -16.36 23.20 -28.19
N ALA A 712 -15.33 23.48 -27.43
CA ALA A 712 -14.01 23.84 -27.95
C ALA A 712 -12.89 23.48 -26.95
N VAL A 713 -11.71 23.20 -27.48
CA VAL A 713 -10.47 23.06 -26.73
C VAL A 713 -9.42 24.02 -27.28
N THR A 714 -8.85 24.83 -26.39
CA THR A 714 -7.81 25.81 -26.73
C THR A 714 -6.55 25.51 -25.92
N VAL A 715 -5.39 25.47 -26.56
CA VAL A 715 -4.08 25.28 -25.92
C VAL A 715 -3.16 26.44 -26.24
N ALA A 716 -2.64 27.12 -25.22
CA ALA A 716 -1.79 28.30 -25.38
C ALA A 716 -2.40 29.36 -26.33
N GLY A 717 -3.71 29.62 -26.19
CA GLY A 717 -4.46 30.58 -27.01
C GLY A 717 -4.83 30.08 -28.41
N ARG A 718 -4.44 28.89 -28.80
CA ARG A 718 -4.79 28.29 -30.11
C ARG A 718 -5.88 27.25 -29.96
N THR A 719 -6.97 27.40 -30.68
CA THR A 719 -8.05 26.39 -30.77
C THR A 719 -7.55 25.16 -31.53
N LEU A 720 -7.76 23.99 -30.95
CA LEU A 720 -7.39 22.71 -31.54
C LEU A 720 -8.56 22.11 -32.35
N PRO A 721 -8.27 21.42 -33.46
CA PRO A 721 -9.32 20.74 -34.22
C PRO A 721 -9.91 19.52 -33.45
N PRO A 722 -11.22 19.30 -33.50
CA PRO A 722 -11.82 18.04 -33.11
C PRO A 722 -11.46 16.95 -34.15
N LEU A 723 -11.16 15.76 -33.67
CA LEU A 723 -10.81 14.60 -34.48
C LEU A 723 -11.94 13.56 -34.36
N SER A 724 -12.35 12.97 -35.46
CA SER A 724 -13.57 12.15 -35.50
C SER A 724 -13.37 10.70 -35.00
N THR A 725 -12.12 10.23 -34.97
CA THR A 725 -11.81 8.83 -34.59
C THR A 725 -10.56 8.74 -33.72
N ARG A 726 -10.46 7.66 -32.98
CA ARG A 726 -9.27 7.36 -32.20
C ARG A 726 -8.01 7.23 -33.08
N ALA A 727 -8.13 6.61 -34.23
CA ALA A 727 -7.01 6.47 -35.18
C ALA A 727 -6.54 7.82 -35.72
N ALA A 728 -7.47 8.76 -36.00
CA ALA A 728 -7.12 10.12 -36.38
C ALA A 728 -6.38 10.85 -35.24
N TYR A 729 -6.84 10.67 -33.97
CA TYR A 729 -6.16 11.21 -32.81
C TYR A 729 -4.75 10.64 -32.67
N ASP A 730 -4.59 9.33 -32.76
CA ASP A 730 -3.30 8.66 -32.57
C ASP A 730 -2.26 9.15 -33.59
N SER A 731 -2.68 9.42 -34.82
CA SER A 731 -1.84 9.88 -35.92
C SER A 731 -1.57 11.40 -35.92
N ALA A 732 -2.40 12.20 -35.23
CA ALA A 732 -2.28 13.65 -35.23
C ALA A 732 -1.15 14.12 -34.29
N SER A 733 -0.49 15.24 -34.66
CA SER A 733 0.47 15.92 -33.79
C SER A 733 -0.19 16.83 -32.74
N SER A 734 -1.42 17.30 -33.01
CA SER A 734 -2.24 18.11 -32.10
C SER A 734 -3.72 17.98 -32.46
N GLY A 735 -4.60 18.13 -31.48
CA GLY A 735 -6.06 18.00 -31.65
C GLY A 735 -6.68 17.38 -30.42
N TRP A 736 -7.98 17.19 -30.48
CA TRP A 736 -8.71 16.50 -29.42
C TRP A 736 -9.73 15.51 -29.97
N PHE A 737 -10.00 14.47 -29.17
CA PHE A 737 -10.96 13.43 -29.47
C PHE A 737 -11.76 13.09 -28.20
N TYR A 738 -13.06 12.92 -28.35
CA TYR A 738 -13.91 12.54 -27.23
C TYR A 738 -14.63 11.23 -27.53
N ALA A 739 -14.53 10.27 -26.64
CA ALA A 739 -15.30 9.05 -26.64
C ALA A 739 -15.42 8.46 -25.23
N ASP A 740 -16.49 7.71 -24.95
CA ASP A 740 -16.66 6.91 -23.74
C ASP A 740 -16.42 7.66 -22.43
N GLY A 741 -16.82 8.95 -22.37
CA GLY A 741 -16.68 9.77 -21.17
C GLY A 741 -15.29 10.36 -20.96
N VAL A 742 -14.38 10.22 -21.92
CA VAL A 742 -13.02 10.79 -21.84
C VAL A 742 -12.74 11.69 -23.04
N LEU A 743 -12.18 12.85 -22.75
CA LEU A 743 -11.65 13.78 -23.72
C LEU A 743 -10.13 13.64 -23.75
N TRP A 744 -9.56 13.19 -24.85
CA TRP A 744 -8.11 13.16 -25.08
C TRP A 744 -7.67 14.41 -25.83
N ILE A 745 -6.61 15.04 -25.34
CA ILE A 745 -6.04 16.27 -25.92
C ILE A 745 -4.56 16.08 -26.15
N LYS A 746 -4.07 16.29 -27.37
CA LYS A 746 -2.64 16.45 -27.71
C LYS A 746 -2.29 17.93 -27.72
N ALA A 747 -1.61 18.41 -26.68
CA ALA A 747 -1.18 19.78 -26.57
C ALA A 747 0.13 20.09 -27.33
N GLY A 748 0.84 19.05 -27.75
CA GLY A 748 2.13 19.14 -28.45
C GLY A 748 3.31 19.44 -27.52
N ALA A 749 4.50 19.59 -28.11
CA ALA A 749 5.74 19.80 -27.37
C ALA A 749 5.84 21.22 -26.80
N ARG A 750 6.26 21.33 -25.55
CA ARG A 750 6.39 22.58 -24.79
C ARG A 750 7.62 22.56 -23.89
N ASN A 751 8.22 23.73 -23.69
CA ASN A 751 9.28 23.97 -22.72
C ASN A 751 8.99 25.18 -21.82
N THR A 752 7.85 25.84 -22.01
CA THR A 752 7.37 27.00 -21.24
C THR A 752 6.00 26.72 -20.64
N ALA A 753 5.58 27.54 -19.71
CA ALA A 753 4.23 27.47 -19.14
C ALA A 753 3.17 27.69 -20.23
N PHE A 754 2.03 26.98 -20.08
CA PHE A 754 0.89 27.12 -20.99
C PHE A 754 -0.43 26.76 -20.28
N GLN A 755 -1.53 27.25 -20.84
CA GLN A 755 -2.87 26.93 -20.39
C GLN A 755 -3.58 26.09 -21.45
N THR A 756 -4.31 25.08 -20.96
CA THR A 756 -5.34 24.35 -21.75
C THR A 756 -6.70 24.77 -21.22
N ARG A 757 -7.57 25.24 -22.12
CA ARG A 757 -8.94 25.64 -21.81
C ARG A 757 -9.93 24.75 -22.55
N ILE A 758 -10.94 24.26 -21.83
CA ILE A 758 -11.99 23.37 -22.34
C ILE A 758 -13.33 24.08 -22.10
N ASP A 759 -13.99 24.52 -23.16
CA ASP A 759 -15.22 25.26 -23.06
C ASP A 759 -16.45 24.36 -23.13
N SER A 760 -17.46 24.69 -22.34
CA SER A 760 -18.71 23.91 -22.21
C SER A 760 -18.46 22.46 -21.80
N ALA A 761 -17.44 22.23 -20.95
CA ALA A 761 -17.16 20.93 -20.37
C ALA A 761 -18.35 20.47 -19.49
N VAL A 762 -18.92 19.33 -19.79
CA VAL A 762 -20.00 18.73 -18.99
C VAL A 762 -19.38 17.77 -17.98
N LEU A 763 -19.45 18.11 -16.69
CA LEU A 763 -18.89 17.25 -15.65
C LEU A 763 -19.82 16.06 -15.38
N PRO A 764 -19.27 14.85 -15.15
CA PRO A 764 -20.05 13.68 -14.81
C PRO A 764 -20.84 13.92 -13.51
N VAL A 765 -22.10 13.58 -13.47
CA VAL A 765 -22.95 13.72 -12.28
C VAL A 765 -22.89 12.42 -11.49
N ALA A 766 -22.79 12.52 -10.19
CA ALA A 766 -22.94 11.36 -9.32
C ALA A 766 -24.36 10.79 -9.52
N GLY A 767 -24.44 9.56 -10.00
CA GLY A 767 -25.68 8.81 -10.01
C GLY A 767 -26.10 8.51 -8.58
N THR A 768 -27.40 8.51 -8.31
CA THR A 768 -27.92 8.00 -7.04
C THR A 768 -27.38 6.59 -6.85
N SER A 769 -26.69 6.41 -5.74
CA SER A 769 -25.97 5.22 -5.38
C SER A 769 -26.89 4.04 -5.22
N THR A 770 -26.81 3.15 -6.14
CA THR A 770 -26.86 1.70 -5.90
C THR A 770 -26.25 1.06 -7.14
N THR A 771 -25.42 0.02 -6.98
CA THR A 771 -25.25 -0.95 -8.09
C THR A 771 -26.65 -1.19 -8.63
N PRO A 772 -26.93 -0.97 -9.94
CA PRO A 772 -28.26 -1.19 -10.42
C PRO A 772 -28.75 -2.57 -9.97
N PRO A 773 -29.95 -2.66 -9.43
CA PRO A 773 -30.48 -3.96 -9.01
C PRO A 773 -30.53 -4.90 -10.22
N PRO A 774 -30.49 -6.20 -10.01
CA PRO A 774 -30.87 -7.13 -11.07
C PRO A 774 -32.21 -6.72 -11.66
N ILE A 775 -32.27 -6.69 -12.98
CA ILE A 775 -33.53 -6.40 -13.72
C ILE A 775 -34.54 -7.50 -13.36
N PRO A 776 -35.78 -7.15 -12.92
CA PRO A 776 -36.82 -8.14 -12.64
C PRO A 776 -37.08 -9.07 -13.84
N ARG A 777 -37.21 -10.34 -13.57
CA ARG A 777 -37.29 -11.38 -14.61
C ARG A 777 -38.73 -11.63 -15.12
N ASP A 778 -39.72 -11.01 -14.53
CA ASP A 778 -41.14 -11.25 -14.84
C ASP A 778 -41.52 -11.00 -16.34
N GLY A 779 -40.70 -10.21 -17.02
CA GLY A 779 -40.90 -9.94 -18.46
C GLY A 779 -39.93 -10.69 -19.37
N TRP A 780 -39.02 -11.49 -18.82
CA TRP A 780 -37.99 -12.13 -19.62
C TRP A 780 -38.50 -13.27 -20.46
N ARG A 781 -38.00 -13.40 -21.68
CA ARG A 781 -38.37 -14.47 -22.62
C ARG A 781 -37.08 -14.96 -23.31
N LEU A 782 -37.01 -16.27 -23.48
CA LEU A 782 -36.02 -16.87 -24.34
C LEU A 782 -36.25 -16.45 -25.79
N VAL A 783 -35.29 -15.85 -26.43
CA VAL A 783 -35.34 -15.52 -27.87
C VAL A 783 -34.73 -16.68 -28.66
N TYR A 784 -33.56 -17.18 -28.20
CA TYR A 784 -32.84 -18.23 -28.88
C TYR A 784 -31.83 -18.89 -27.91
N ALA A 785 -31.68 -20.18 -28.03
CA ALA A 785 -30.57 -20.96 -27.56
C ALA A 785 -30.17 -21.94 -28.68
N ASP A 786 -28.88 -22.05 -28.97
CA ASP A 786 -28.41 -22.91 -30.06
C ASP A 786 -28.52 -24.41 -29.71
N SER A 787 -28.55 -24.74 -28.43
CA SER A 787 -28.57 -26.12 -27.94
C SER A 787 -29.12 -26.19 -26.52
N GLU A 788 -29.94 -27.22 -26.24
CA GLU A 788 -30.43 -27.55 -24.90
C GLU A 788 -30.62 -29.07 -24.73
N GLU A 789 -30.34 -29.57 -23.52
CA GLU A 789 -30.56 -30.99 -23.18
C GLU A 789 -31.89 -31.15 -22.47
N THR A 790 -32.87 -31.70 -23.18
CA THR A 790 -34.19 -31.95 -22.62
C THR A 790 -34.60 -33.41 -22.67
N SER A 791 -33.72 -34.28 -23.19
CA SER A 791 -33.98 -35.68 -23.34
C SER A 791 -33.51 -36.53 -22.15
N ALA A 792 -32.29 -36.31 -21.68
CA ALA A 792 -31.68 -37.07 -20.57
C ALA A 792 -31.79 -36.34 -19.22
N GLU A 793 -31.94 -35.01 -19.25
CA GLU A 793 -32.15 -34.19 -18.07
C GLU A 793 -32.96 -32.92 -18.41
N ASN A 794 -33.45 -32.21 -17.41
CA ASN A 794 -34.11 -30.91 -17.63
C ASN A 794 -33.06 -29.80 -17.74
N GLY A 795 -32.34 -29.78 -18.85
CA GLY A 795 -31.33 -28.75 -19.16
C GLY A 795 -31.90 -27.64 -20.06
N ALA A 796 -33.19 -27.32 -19.99
CA ALA A 796 -33.80 -26.28 -20.77
C ALA A 796 -33.14 -24.91 -20.61
N ALA A 797 -33.03 -24.13 -21.68
CA ALA A 797 -32.36 -22.83 -21.65
C ALA A 797 -33.07 -21.81 -20.75
N THR A 798 -34.37 -21.96 -20.54
CA THR A 798 -35.15 -21.14 -19.61
C THR A 798 -34.72 -21.30 -18.14
N ASN A 799 -34.10 -22.43 -17.76
CA ASN A 799 -33.54 -22.65 -16.44
C ASN A 799 -32.43 -21.63 -16.11
N ALA A 800 -31.78 -21.07 -17.14
CA ALA A 800 -30.73 -20.05 -16.93
C ALA A 800 -31.24 -18.75 -16.30
N PHE A 801 -32.55 -18.49 -16.29
CA PHE A 801 -33.11 -17.26 -15.72
C PHE A 801 -34.46 -17.47 -15.00
N ASP A 802 -34.74 -18.70 -14.54
CA ASP A 802 -35.92 -19.05 -13.75
C ASP A 802 -35.83 -18.60 -12.29
N GLY A 803 -34.66 -18.13 -11.84
CA GLY A 803 -34.38 -17.67 -10.48
C GLY A 803 -34.11 -18.80 -9.49
N ASN A 804 -33.99 -20.03 -9.95
CA ASN A 804 -33.70 -21.20 -9.12
C ASN A 804 -32.27 -21.73 -9.41
N PRO A 805 -31.28 -21.51 -8.54
CA PRO A 805 -29.90 -21.94 -8.76
C PRO A 805 -29.73 -23.47 -8.72
N ALA A 806 -30.74 -24.23 -8.36
CA ALA A 806 -30.70 -25.70 -8.39
C ALA A 806 -31.03 -26.29 -9.78
N THR A 807 -31.63 -25.50 -10.66
CA THR A 807 -31.84 -25.79 -12.07
C THR A 807 -30.73 -25.17 -12.90
N PHE A 808 -30.49 -25.66 -14.10
CA PHE A 808 -29.48 -25.04 -14.99
C PHE A 808 -29.76 -25.36 -16.46
N TRP A 809 -29.44 -24.45 -17.34
CA TRP A 809 -29.28 -24.72 -18.75
C TRP A 809 -28.07 -25.63 -18.98
N HIS A 810 -28.25 -26.65 -19.81
CA HIS A 810 -27.20 -27.51 -20.31
C HIS A 810 -27.37 -27.69 -21.81
N THR A 811 -26.31 -27.49 -22.58
CA THR A 811 -26.35 -27.80 -24.01
C THR A 811 -26.43 -29.29 -24.23
N ALA A 812 -27.03 -29.74 -25.33
CA ALA A 812 -27.29 -31.17 -25.63
C ALA A 812 -25.99 -32.00 -25.53
N TRP A 813 -26.09 -33.12 -24.86
CA TRP A 813 -25.00 -34.09 -24.67
C TRP A 813 -25.44 -35.54 -24.88
N SER A 814 -26.72 -35.83 -24.73
CA SER A 814 -27.23 -37.21 -24.79
C SER A 814 -27.48 -37.68 -26.23
N SER A 815 -27.71 -36.76 -27.16
CA SER A 815 -27.98 -37.06 -28.57
C SER A 815 -26.84 -36.63 -29.49
N THR A 816 -26.54 -35.34 -29.53
CA THR A 816 -25.48 -34.79 -30.35
C THR A 816 -24.84 -33.62 -29.62
N ALA A 817 -23.58 -33.75 -29.23
CA ALA A 817 -22.80 -32.63 -28.63
C ALA A 817 -22.37 -31.69 -29.77
N ALA A 818 -23.03 -30.55 -29.91
CA ALA A 818 -22.63 -29.52 -30.86
C ALA A 818 -21.29 -28.91 -30.43
N PRO A 819 -20.44 -28.46 -31.38
CA PRO A 819 -19.21 -27.74 -31.03
C PRO A 819 -19.50 -26.32 -30.55
N LEU A 820 -18.67 -25.81 -29.68
CA LEU A 820 -18.63 -24.38 -29.33
C LEU A 820 -18.40 -23.50 -30.58
N PRO A 821 -18.93 -22.26 -30.64
CA PRO A 821 -19.52 -21.50 -29.55
C PRO A 821 -21.01 -21.84 -29.32
N HIS A 822 -21.43 -21.83 -28.06
CA HIS A 822 -22.83 -21.86 -27.66
C HIS A 822 -23.35 -20.48 -27.30
N GLU A 823 -24.65 -20.24 -27.45
CA GLU A 823 -25.23 -18.95 -27.09
C GLU A 823 -26.65 -19.04 -26.55
N ILE A 824 -26.96 -18.08 -25.69
CA ILE A 824 -28.34 -17.81 -25.23
C ILE A 824 -28.68 -16.36 -25.49
N GLN A 825 -29.89 -16.10 -25.97
CA GLN A 825 -30.43 -14.77 -26.24
C GLN A 825 -31.71 -14.59 -25.44
N VAL A 826 -31.80 -13.49 -24.71
CA VAL A 826 -32.92 -13.17 -23.82
C VAL A 826 -33.48 -11.81 -24.18
N ASP A 827 -34.82 -11.75 -24.29
CA ASP A 827 -35.63 -10.52 -24.33
C ASP A 827 -35.97 -10.13 -22.90
N LEU A 828 -35.56 -8.96 -22.45
CA LEU A 828 -35.82 -8.45 -21.10
C LEU A 828 -37.22 -7.86 -20.93
N GLY A 829 -38.03 -7.86 -21.99
CA GLY A 829 -39.40 -7.35 -22.00
C GLY A 829 -39.54 -5.83 -22.18
N ALA A 830 -38.51 -5.08 -21.88
CA ALA A 830 -38.43 -3.63 -22.04
C ALA A 830 -36.96 -3.19 -22.30
N THR A 831 -36.77 -1.93 -22.71
CA THR A 831 -35.46 -1.34 -22.84
C THR A 831 -34.93 -0.92 -21.46
N TYR A 832 -33.70 -1.36 -21.15
CA TYR A 832 -33.01 -1.04 -19.92
C TYR A 832 -31.67 -0.36 -20.20
N ARG A 833 -31.24 0.47 -19.27
CA ARG A 833 -29.89 0.99 -19.20
C ARG A 833 -29.10 0.06 -18.28
N MET A 834 -28.30 -0.81 -18.88
CA MET A 834 -27.59 -1.93 -18.24
C MET A 834 -26.12 -1.58 -17.98
N ASP A 835 -25.57 -2.07 -16.87
CA ASP A 835 -24.15 -1.89 -16.53
C ASP A 835 -23.39 -3.20 -16.37
N GLY A 836 -24.06 -4.34 -16.35
CA GLY A 836 -23.39 -5.62 -16.21
C GLY A 836 -24.29 -6.85 -16.33
N LEU A 837 -23.63 -7.99 -16.38
CA LEU A 837 -24.22 -9.32 -16.41
C LEU A 837 -23.59 -10.17 -15.29
N ARG A 838 -24.38 -11.04 -14.67
CA ARG A 838 -23.92 -12.07 -13.74
C ARG A 838 -24.23 -13.45 -14.31
N TYR A 839 -23.21 -14.33 -14.29
CA TYR A 839 -23.32 -15.72 -14.70
C TYR A 839 -23.03 -16.62 -13.50
N LEU A 840 -23.96 -17.49 -13.14
CA LEU A 840 -23.75 -18.54 -12.12
C LEU A 840 -23.57 -19.87 -12.84
N PRO A 841 -22.41 -20.54 -12.72
CA PRO A 841 -22.21 -21.89 -13.20
C PRO A 841 -23.13 -22.89 -12.48
N ARG A 842 -23.27 -24.10 -12.99
CA ARG A 842 -24.03 -25.18 -12.35
C ARG A 842 -23.60 -25.40 -10.90
N GLN A 843 -24.55 -25.70 -10.01
CA GLN A 843 -24.36 -25.80 -8.56
C GLN A 843 -24.53 -27.22 -8.00
N ASP A 844 -24.77 -28.18 -8.83
CA ASP A 844 -24.99 -29.60 -8.48
C ASP A 844 -23.71 -30.40 -8.22
N GLY A 845 -22.55 -29.75 -8.15
CA GLY A 845 -21.24 -30.37 -8.00
C GLY A 845 -20.57 -30.79 -9.32
N GLY A 846 -21.29 -30.75 -10.44
CA GLY A 846 -20.73 -30.97 -11.77
C GLY A 846 -19.76 -29.86 -12.17
N VAL A 847 -18.74 -30.22 -12.94
CA VAL A 847 -17.67 -29.29 -13.38
C VAL A 847 -17.69 -29.00 -14.87
N ASN A 848 -18.29 -29.88 -15.67
CA ASN A 848 -18.36 -29.75 -17.12
C ASN A 848 -19.33 -28.63 -17.55
N GLY A 849 -19.03 -28.00 -18.67
CA GLY A 849 -19.84 -26.95 -19.25
C GLY A 849 -19.70 -25.56 -18.60
N ARG A 850 -18.81 -25.37 -17.65
CA ARG A 850 -18.51 -24.02 -17.15
C ARG A 850 -17.91 -23.18 -18.27
N ILE A 851 -18.47 -21.99 -18.47
CA ILE A 851 -18.02 -21.10 -19.54
C ILE A 851 -16.60 -20.60 -19.26
N GLY A 852 -15.71 -20.76 -20.23
CA GLY A 852 -14.38 -20.17 -20.24
C GLY A 852 -14.37 -18.81 -20.94
N ARG A 853 -13.92 -18.75 -22.19
CA ARG A 853 -14.01 -17.52 -22.99
C ARG A 853 -15.44 -17.17 -23.34
N TYR A 854 -15.79 -15.89 -23.24
CA TYR A 854 -17.16 -15.42 -23.48
C TYR A 854 -17.19 -14.07 -24.22
N GLU A 855 -18.33 -13.79 -24.82
CA GLU A 855 -18.73 -12.48 -25.35
C GLU A 855 -20.16 -12.17 -24.89
N VAL A 856 -20.41 -10.91 -24.54
CA VAL A 856 -21.75 -10.40 -24.19
C VAL A 856 -22.12 -9.31 -25.18
N TYR A 857 -23.37 -9.31 -25.60
CA TYR A 857 -23.94 -8.33 -26.52
C TYR A 857 -25.23 -7.74 -25.93
N VAL A 858 -25.44 -6.47 -26.18
CA VAL A 858 -26.70 -5.75 -25.85
C VAL A 858 -27.22 -5.06 -27.10
N SER A 859 -28.49 -5.19 -27.37
CA SER A 859 -29.12 -4.62 -28.57
C SER A 859 -30.58 -4.26 -28.34
N ASP A 860 -31.10 -3.36 -29.15
CA ASP A 860 -32.57 -3.11 -29.28
C ASP A 860 -33.24 -4.00 -30.34
N SER A 861 -32.47 -4.88 -31.01
CA SER A 861 -32.94 -5.80 -32.03
C SER A 861 -32.32 -7.20 -31.85
N PRO A 862 -33.11 -8.28 -31.83
CA PRO A 862 -32.58 -9.63 -31.72
C PRO A 862 -31.88 -10.13 -32.98
N SER A 863 -31.94 -9.39 -34.08
CA SER A 863 -31.30 -9.74 -35.37
C SER A 863 -30.03 -8.91 -35.68
N ASN A 864 -29.75 -7.88 -34.89
CA ASN A 864 -28.54 -7.04 -35.08
C ASN A 864 -27.81 -6.80 -33.75
N TRP A 865 -26.72 -7.50 -33.53
CA TRP A 865 -26.01 -7.50 -32.25
C TRP A 865 -24.83 -6.56 -32.18
N GLY A 866 -24.33 -6.07 -33.32
CA GLY A 866 -23.14 -5.19 -33.35
C GLY A 866 -21.87 -5.86 -32.78
N THR A 867 -21.08 -5.09 -32.09
CA THR A 867 -19.88 -5.58 -31.39
C THR A 867 -20.18 -5.98 -29.94
N PRO A 868 -19.43 -6.93 -29.34
CA PRO A 868 -19.62 -7.28 -27.95
C PRO A 868 -19.41 -6.08 -27.03
N VAL A 869 -20.29 -5.94 -26.05
CA VAL A 869 -20.18 -4.91 -25.00
C VAL A 869 -19.20 -5.32 -23.92
N ALA A 870 -18.95 -6.62 -23.78
CA ALA A 870 -17.94 -7.20 -22.93
C ALA A 870 -17.47 -8.53 -23.48
N SER A 871 -16.21 -8.88 -23.22
CA SER A 871 -15.61 -10.18 -23.53
C SER A 871 -14.51 -10.49 -22.52
N GLY A 872 -14.22 -11.77 -22.29
CA GLY A 872 -13.20 -12.17 -21.33
C GLY A 872 -13.10 -13.69 -21.20
N THR A 873 -12.48 -14.11 -20.11
CA THR A 873 -12.35 -15.53 -19.75
C THR A 873 -12.67 -15.69 -18.27
N PHE A 874 -13.58 -16.59 -17.95
CA PHE A 874 -13.92 -16.93 -16.56
C PHE A 874 -12.97 -17.98 -16.01
N ALA A 875 -12.68 -17.87 -14.71
CA ALA A 875 -12.01 -18.91 -13.95
C ALA A 875 -12.90 -20.16 -13.83
N ASP A 876 -12.27 -21.36 -13.82
CA ASP A 876 -12.95 -22.64 -13.65
C ASP A 876 -13.35 -22.88 -12.19
N THR A 877 -14.34 -22.15 -11.72
CA THR A 877 -14.94 -22.31 -10.37
C THR A 877 -16.45 -22.31 -10.46
N SER A 878 -17.12 -22.82 -9.42
CA SER A 878 -18.59 -22.79 -9.31
C SER A 878 -19.14 -21.45 -8.82
N THR A 879 -18.28 -20.52 -8.45
CA THR A 879 -18.67 -19.19 -7.94
C THR A 879 -19.29 -18.33 -9.03
N GLN A 880 -20.20 -17.43 -8.63
CA GLN A 880 -20.82 -16.48 -9.54
C GLN A 880 -19.77 -15.60 -10.23
N LYS A 881 -19.92 -15.43 -11.53
CA LYS A 881 -19.11 -14.55 -12.37
C LYS A 881 -19.81 -13.23 -12.60
N VAL A 882 -19.06 -12.13 -12.59
CA VAL A 882 -19.59 -10.79 -12.81
C VAL A 882 -18.92 -10.19 -14.05
N VAL A 883 -19.74 -9.74 -14.99
CA VAL A 883 -19.29 -9.14 -16.25
C VAL A 883 -19.78 -7.69 -16.30
N PRO A 884 -18.95 -6.72 -15.90
CA PRO A 884 -19.30 -5.32 -16.09
C PRO A 884 -19.16 -4.92 -17.56
N PHE A 885 -20.05 -4.05 -18.03
CA PHE A 885 -20.04 -3.59 -19.43
C PHE A 885 -19.09 -2.41 -19.70
N GLY A 886 -18.33 -1.99 -18.69
CA GLY A 886 -17.38 -0.86 -18.81
C GLY A 886 -18.07 0.50 -18.89
N ALA A 887 -19.24 0.57 -19.50
CA ALA A 887 -20.13 1.74 -19.55
C ALA A 887 -21.58 1.27 -19.60
N PHE A 888 -22.54 2.14 -19.28
CA PHE A 888 -23.94 1.81 -19.44
C PHE A 888 -24.27 1.50 -20.91
N ARG A 889 -25.03 0.43 -21.13
CA ARG A 889 -25.53 0.03 -22.46
C ARG A 889 -27.05 0.06 -22.42
N SER A 890 -27.66 0.75 -23.38
CA SER A 890 -29.10 0.72 -23.53
C SER A 890 -29.50 -0.38 -24.52
N GLY A 891 -30.50 -1.15 -24.17
CA GLY A 891 -31.03 -2.19 -25.05
C GLY A 891 -32.12 -3.02 -24.38
N ARG A 892 -32.83 -3.78 -25.18
CA ARG A 892 -33.90 -4.70 -24.76
C ARG A 892 -33.44 -6.15 -24.76
N TYR A 893 -32.47 -6.49 -25.61
CA TYR A 893 -32.02 -7.87 -25.81
C TYR A 893 -30.58 -8.04 -25.33
N VAL A 894 -30.31 -9.16 -24.68
CA VAL A 894 -28.98 -9.55 -24.25
C VAL A 894 -28.64 -10.92 -24.85
N ARG A 895 -27.40 -11.04 -25.36
CA ARG A 895 -26.85 -12.30 -25.83
C ARG A 895 -25.55 -12.60 -25.08
N LEU A 896 -25.45 -13.81 -24.53
CA LEU A 896 -24.21 -14.36 -24.01
C LEU A 896 -23.75 -15.51 -24.92
N ARG A 897 -22.50 -15.42 -25.38
CA ARG A 897 -21.85 -16.50 -26.16
C ARG A 897 -20.72 -17.11 -25.34
N ALA A 898 -20.74 -18.43 -25.23
CA ALA A 898 -19.66 -19.23 -24.67
C ALA A 898 -18.73 -19.69 -25.79
N LEU A 899 -17.52 -19.19 -25.81
CA LEU A 899 -16.52 -19.48 -26.86
C LEU A 899 -15.62 -20.67 -26.52
N SER A 900 -15.51 -21.01 -25.22
CA SER A 900 -14.80 -22.21 -24.74
C SER A 900 -15.38 -22.68 -23.41
N GLU A 901 -15.18 -23.96 -23.11
CA GLU A 901 -15.38 -24.50 -21.77
C GLU A 901 -14.11 -24.22 -20.92
N ALA A 902 -14.28 -23.91 -19.63
CA ALA A 902 -13.19 -23.41 -18.78
C ALA A 902 -12.10 -24.45 -18.47
N GLY A 903 -12.49 -25.72 -18.34
CA GLY A 903 -11.57 -26.82 -18.04
C GLY A 903 -11.21 -27.70 -19.24
N ALA A 904 -11.60 -27.31 -20.46
CA ALA A 904 -11.41 -28.08 -21.70
C ALA A 904 -11.93 -29.53 -21.64
N ARG A 905 -13.02 -29.76 -20.89
CA ARG A 905 -13.58 -31.11 -20.64
C ARG A 905 -14.56 -31.58 -21.70
N GLY A 906 -14.98 -30.70 -22.59
CA GLY A 906 -15.89 -31.01 -23.68
C GLY A 906 -16.49 -29.74 -24.32
N PRO A 907 -17.31 -29.92 -25.36
CA PRO A 907 -17.92 -28.79 -26.06
C PRO A 907 -19.20 -28.28 -25.38
N TRP A 908 -19.37 -28.49 -24.09
CA TRP A 908 -20.63 -28.18 -23.41
C TRP A 908 -20.63 -26.79 -22.80
N THR A 909 -21.84 -26.26 -22.56
CA THR A 909 -22.09 -25.04 -21.80
C THR A 909 -23.20 -25.29 -20.79
N THR A 910 -22.98 -24.81 -19.54
CA THR A 910 -23.98 -24.87 -18.47
C THR A 910 -24.14 -23.50 -17.79
N MET A 911 -25.36 -23.22 -17.32
CA MET A 911 -25.67 -21.99 -16.60
C MET A 911 -26.84 -22.21 -15.63
N ALA A 912 -26.58 -22.09 -14.35
CA ALA A 912 -27.61 -22.15 -13.32
C ALA A 912 -28.37 -20.83 -13.17
N ASP A 913 -27.69 -19.69 -13.38
CA ASP A 913 -28.37 -18.41 -13.30
C ASP A 913 -27.70 -17.33 -14.17
N LEU A 914 -28.53 -16.53 -14.79
CA LEU A 914 -28.23 -15.33 -15.56
C LEU A 914 -28.97 -14.16 -14.94
N ALA A 915 -28.26 -13.14 -14.50
CA ALA A 915 -28.84 -11.88 -14.08
C ALA A 915 -28.21 -10.71 -14.85
N ILE A 916 -29.02 -9.74 -15.20
CA ILE A 916 -28.59 -8.50 -15.83
C ILE A 916 -28.85 -7.38 -14.83
N THR A 917 -27.84 -6.53 -14.61
CA THR A 917 -28.00 -5.36 -13.74
C THR A 917 -28.29 -4.11 -14.56
N GLY A 918 -29.26 -3.33 -14.12
CA GLY A 918 -29.67 -2.15 -14.88
C GLY A 918 -30.91 -1.46 -14.30
N THR A 919 -31.25 -0.35 -14.90
CA THR A 919 -32.45 0.43 -14.57
C THR A 919 -33.33 0.58 -15.80
N ALA A 920 -34.66 0.54 -15.63
CA ALA A 920 -35.58 0.76 -16.72
C ALA A 920 -35.36 2.16 -17.33
N VAL A 921 -35.36 2.24 -18.65
CA VAL A 921 -35.41 3.53 -19.36
C VAL A 921 -36.87 4.03 -19.27
N ALA A 922 -37.05 5.19 -18.62
CA ALA A 922 -38.39 5.78 -18.60
C ALA A 922 -38.87 5.99 -20.04
N SER A 923 -40.02 5.39 -20.39
CA SER A 923 -40.69 5.71 -21.64
C SER A 923 -41.02 7.21 -21.58
N GLY A 924 -40.31 8.02 -22.35
CA GLY A 924 -40.70 9.43 -22.52
C GLY A 924 -42.16 9.49 -23.03
N ASN A 925 -43.04 10.14 -22.27
CA ASN A 925 -44.33 10.62 -22.76
C ASN A 925 -44.09 11.74 -23.75
#